data_45e6ba15e2dd1ba07bd6cb8b260c182f
#
_entry.id   45e6ba15e2dd1ba07bd6cb8b260c182f
#
_cell.length_a   1.000
_cell.length_b   1.000
_cell.length_c   1.000
_cell.angle_alpha   90.00
_cell.angle_beta   90.00
_cell.angle_gamma   90.00
#
_symmetry.space_group_name_H-M   'P 1'
#
loop_
_entity.id
_entity.type
_entity.pdbx_description
1 polymer ?
#
loop_
_entity_poly.entity_id
_entity_poly.type
_entity_poly.pdbx_seq_one_letter_code
_entity_poly.pdbx_strand_id
1 'polypeptide(L)'
;MFLSMNWIQDFVDLSGLDKIELIRKFSLSTAEVENDILRKGSEISGIVVGEIKSVENHPDSKKLHLLKIDAGEDELIDVVCGAPNVKVGLKTAFAKVGAKIGEITITPRALAGFTSNGMCCSEAEIGISDDNSGIMEITDDVKNGTDLKDIYEIDDIVFEVDNKSLTNRPDLWGHYGIAREFAALAGRELKPFDLDDLKAYDGLKKIDMKIEDTLCQRYSCLQIENINRNISPVNMRIRLFYCGMRAINYLADLTNYLMLEMGQPMHAFDSRKVEKIRIKRFDKPFTFKTLDGVERNIDENTLMICNGNTPVAIAGIMGGLDSEIVDDTTTLKLESATFNAVSVRKSTVRLAHRTDASMRYEKCLDPEMTVTAIARFVYLLKKYDSDIKVVSSLTDEYAFRYDTVVLDFDKNFVDRYTGIEISNDRIVATLESLGFKVELNNDNFSVTVPSWRATKDVTIKADIIEEITRIYGYDNFEIHTTRSPLYPVRASVVKTTENKIKDMLVKRYNLHELHSYVWAYNDELKAIDIPVEDNVKLANATNPNIETLRNSIVPTQLCQIKSNLSFSNDFGIFEIGRVVNGLDENGLCIENKKLAITLYSKTRNVKDIYFELRDILAVVTDEIKHKALTFEKAEPTHSYEHPVNLYSVCLDGRNIGTIGIVHPTVNKKIDKKAAIVFAEIDVNAYANTEAAPIVYDEPSKFPPMDYDISVEVPQGMFFSHLAECWKNEGGEILKSTKIVDTYDTDTVHSVTIRFEFSSNERTLSSAEVQKIMDKIISNLSENGVKLRG
;
A
#
# COMPACT_ATOMS: atom_id res chain seq x y z
N MET A 1 16.93 -1.75 3.08
CA MET A 1 18.00 -2.77 3.31
C MET A 1 19.35 -2.11 3.11
N PHE A 2 20.24 -2.19 4.11
CA PHE A 2 21.60 -1.63 4.01
C PHE A 2 22.54 -2.55 3.25
N LEU A 3 23.40 -1.96 2.40
CA LEU A 3 24.35 -2.63 1.54
C LEU A 3 25.72 -2.02 1.65
N SER A 4 26.76 -2.86 1.75
CA SER A 4 28.17 -2.51 1.85
C SER A 4 28.85 -2.58 0.49
N MET A 5 29.50 -1.51 0.06
CA MET A 5 30.29 -1.51 -1.19
C MET A 5 31.53 -2.39 -1.11
N ASN A 6 32.16 -2.51 0.06
CA ASN A 6 33.27 -3.43 0.25
C ASN A 6 32.83 -4.87 0.06
N TRP A 7 31.66 -5.26 0.59
CA TRP A 7 31.11 -6.60 0.40
C TRP A 7 30.71 -6.88 -1.06
N ILE A 8 30.11 -5.90 -1.75
CA ILE A 8 29.81 -5.99 -3.19
C ILE A 8 31.09 -6.22 -4.00
N GLN A 9 32.22 -5.56 -3.64
CA GLN A 9 33.50 -5.70 -4.35
C GLN A 9 34.18 -7.07 -4.19
N ASP A 10 33.76 -7.90 -3.23
CA ASP A 10 34.22 -9.30 -3.19
C ASP A 10 33.81 -10.02 -4.48
N PHE A 11 32.67 -9.66 -5.07
CA PHE A 11 32.07 -10.33 -6.23
C PHE A 11 32.21 -9.57 -7.56
N VAL A 12 32.59 -8.31 -7.55
CA VAL A 12 32.82 -7.52 -8.76
C VAL A 12 33.96 -6.51 -8.55
N ASP A 13 34.90 -6.45 -9.49
CA ASP A 13 35.98 -5.47 -9.42
C ASP A 13 35.49 -4.08 -9.87
N LEU A 14 35.29 -3.20 -8.90
CA LEU A 14 34.88 -1.79 -9.11
C LEU A 14 36.05 -0.80 -8.91
N SER A 15 37.28 -1.29 -8.93
CA SER A 15 38.48 -0.44 -8.81
C SER A 15 38.56 0.58 -9.95
N GLY A 16 38.93 1.81 -9.60
CA GLY A 16 39.04 2.92 -10.56
C GLY A 16 37.71 3.56 -10.99
N LEU A 17 36.58 3.08 -10.47
CA LEU A 17 35.27 3.66 -10.74
C LEU A 17 34.77 4.53 -9.58
N ASP A 18 33.99 5.56 -9.87
CA ASP A 18 33.30 6.35 -8.84
C ASP A 18 32.11 5.54 -8.29
N LYS A 19 32.26 5.06 -7.05
CA LYS A 19 31.26 4.23 -6.38
C LYS A 19 29.96 4.99 -6.13
N ILE A 20 30.02 6.31 -5.87
CA ILE A 20 28.84 7.15 -5.63
C ILE A 20 28.03 7.28 -6.93
N GLU A 21 28.72 7.52 -8.05
CA GLU A 21 28.06 7.60 -9.35
C GLU A 21 27.45 6.25 -9.76
N LEU A 22 28.10 5.13 -9.45
CA LEU A 22 27.54 3.79 -9.67
C LEU A 22 26.30 3.53 -8.84
N ILE A 23 26.27 3.96 -7.56
CA ILE A 23 25.09 3.86 -6.70
C ILE A 23 23.93 4.67 -7.29
N ARG A 24 24.21 5.88 -7.82
CA ARG A 24 23.19 6.70 -8.50
C ARG A 24 22.66 6.02 -9.76
N LYS A 25 23.52 5.44 -10.59
CA LYS A 25 23.09 4.66 -11.76
C LYS A 25 22.23 3.46 -11.37
N PHE A 26 22.62 2.75 -10.32
CA PHE A 26 21.82 1.65 -9.76
C PHE A 26 20.43 2.14 -9.33
N SER A 27 20.37 3.30 -8.65
CA SER A 27 19.08 3.88 -8.24
C SER A 27 18.18 4.22 -9.43
N LEU A 28 18.73 4.67 -10.55
CA LEU A 28 17.98 5.03 -11.77
C LEU A 28 17.57 3.83 -12.62
N SER A 29 18.26 2.69 -12.50
CA SER A 29 18.08 1.55 -13.39
C SER A 29 17.49 0.30 -12.73
N THR A 30 17.62 0.17 -11.43
CA THR A 30 17.34 -1.11 -10.74
C THR A 30 16.42 -0.97 -9.54
N ALA A 31 16.80 -0.18 -8.52
CA ALA A 31 16.02 -0.02 -7.31
C ALA A 31 16.36 1.30 -6.61
N GLU A 32 15.35 1.95 -6.05
CA GLU A 32 15.48 3.23 -5.36
C GLU A 32 16.42 3.14 -4.17
N VAL A 33 17.40 4.05 -4.13
CA VAL A 33 18.30 4.23 -2.98
C VAL A 33 17.70 5.30 -2.07
N GLU A 34 17.34 4.90 -0.85
CA GLU A 34 16.80 5.80 0.19
C GLU A 34 17.97 6.47 0.94
N ASN A 35 17.70 7.64 1.49
CA ASN A 35 18.59 8.36 2.39
C ASN A 35 19.98 8.74 1.81
N ASP A 36 20.81 9.36 2.66
CA ASP A 36 22.17 9.72 2.31
C ASP A 36 23.09 8.49 2.28
N ILE A 37 24.04 8.50 1.35
CA ILE A 37 25.09 7.49 1.26
C ILE A 37 26.06 7.69 2.42
N LEU A 38 26.17 6.68 3.29
CA LEU A 38 26.98 6.74 4.50
C LEU A 38 28.46 6.41 4.20
N ARG A 39 29.37 7.29 4.60
CA ARG A 39 30.83 7.03 4.56
C ARG A 39 31.27 6.56 5.95
N LYS A 40 31.26 5.25 6.18
CA LYS A 40 31.72 4.66 7.44
C LYS A 40 33.22 4.82 7.59
N GLY A 41 33.70 4.95 8.82
CA GLY A 41 35.11 5.07 9.14
C GLY A 41 35.77 6.43 8.84
N SER A 42 35.09 7.30 8.07
CA SER A 42 35.69 8.61 7.66
C SER A 42 36.02 9.54 8.81
N GLU A 43 35.38 9.37 9.95
CA GLU A 43 35.56 10.16 11.17
C GLU A 43 36.61 9.59 12.13
N ILE A 44 37.29 8.50 11.75
CA ILE A 44 38.28 7.80 12.58
C ILE A 44 39.64 7.90 11.91
N SER A 45 40.66 8.24 12.69
CA SER A 45 42.06 8.23 12.23
C SER A 45 43.07 8.09 13.39
N GLY A 46 44.21 7.48 13.13
CA GLY A 46 45.29 7.36 14.08
C GLY A 46 45.06 6.32 15.19
N ILE A 47 44.18 5.33 14.90
CA ILE A 47 43.94 4.19 15.81
C ILE A 47 44.80 3.02 15.34
N VAL A 48 45.66 2.52 16.21
CA VAL A 48 46.64 1.46 15.90
C VAL A 48 46.48 0.24 16.80
N VAL A 49 47.08 -0.87 16.42
CA VAL A 49 47.21 -2.05 17.30
C VAL A 49 48.17 -1.70 18.43
N GLY A 50 47.68 -1.70 19.67
CA GLY A 50 48.47 -1.54 20.87
C GLY A 50 48.47 -2.81 21.73
N GLU A 51 49.63 -3.27 22.17
CA GLU A 51 49.73 -4.43 23.09
C GLU A 51 49.96 -3.98 24.53
N ILE A 52 49.17 -4.48 25.46
CA ILE A 52 49.31 -4.20 26.88
C ILE A 52 50.52 -4.97 27.45
N LYS A 53 51.60 -4.26 27.79
CA LYS A 53 52.82 -4.88 28.36
C LYS A 53 52.80 -4.93 29.88
N SER A 54 52.09 -4.03 30.57
CA SER A 54 51.87 -4.12 32.02
C SER A 54 50.49 -3.59 32.41
N VAL A 55 49.96 -4.15 33.48
CA VAL A 55 48.70 -3.74 34.12
C VAL A 55 48.94 -3.58 35.60
N GLU A 56 48.74 -2.37 36.13
CA GLU A 56 48.80 -2.10 37.57
C GLU A 56 47.46 -1.51 38.04
N ASN A 57 47.06 -1.85 39.27
CA ASN A 57 45.84 -1.25 39.81
C ASN A 57 46.10 0.20 40.22
N HIS A 58 45.15 1.07 39.91
CA HIS A 58 45.25 2.48 40.31
C HIS A 58 45.18 2.60 41.84
N PRO A 59 46.10 3.35 42.49
CA PRO A 59 46.17 3.41 43.98
C PRO A 59 44.88 3.98 44.59
N ASP A 60 44.23 4.96 43.96
CA ASP A 60 43.09 5.66 44.51
C ASP A 60 41.75 5.30 43.83
N SER A 61 41.72 4.26 42.96
CA SER A 61 40.52 3.85 42.26
C SER A 61 40.40 2.34 42.12
N LYS A 62 39.24 1.79 42.47
CA LYS A 62 38.96 0.35 42.35
C LYS A 62 38.61 -0.05 40.88
N LYS A 63 38.38 0.91 40.01
CA LYS A 63 37.93 0.65 38.65
C LYS A 63 38.96 1.01 37.57
N LEU A 64 40.01 1.77 37.93
CA LEU A 64 41.02 2.21 36.99
C LEU A 64 42.27 1.33 37.08
N HIS A 65 42.89 1.14 35.94
CA HIS A 65 44.15 0.46 35.76
C HIS A 65 45.16 1.40 35.08
N LEU A 66 46.40 1.29 35.50
CA LEU A 66 47.55 1.96 34.87
C LEU A 66 48.20 0.95 33.91
N LEU A 67 48.21 1.28 32.64
CA LEU A 67 48.70 0.42 31.58
C LEU A 67 49.97 1.00 30.95
N LYS A 68 50.86 0.11 30.50
CA LYS A 68 51.92 0.44 29.56
C LYS A 68 51.65 -0.24 28.22
N ILE A 69 51.48 0.54 27.18
CA ILE A 69 51.10 0.09 25.85
C ILE A 69 52.30 0.16 24.89
N ASP A 70 52.55 -0.94 24.20
CA ASP A 70 53.44 -1.00 23.06
C ASP A 70 52.64 -0.74 21.79
N ALA A 71 52.76 0.45 21.22
CA ALA A 71 52.08 0.87 20.01
C ALA A 71 53.02 0.93 18.78
N GLY A 72 54.12 0.14 18.84
CA GLY A 72 55.12 0.08 17.76
C GLY A 72 56.11 1.23 17.78
N GLU A 73 56.24 1.97 18.91
CA GLU A 73 57.20 3.05 19.14
C GLU A 73 58.33 2.54 20.03
N ASP A 74 59.45 3.29 20.09
CA ASP A 74 60.61 2.91 20.89
C ASP A 74 60.34 2.91 22.40
N GLU A 75 59.34 3.71 22.87
CA GLU A 75 58.96 3.81 24.26
C GLU A 75 57.53 3.35 24.49
N LEU A 76 57.31 2.71 25.67
CA LEU A 76 55.94 2.29 26.09
C LEU A 76 55.13 3.51 26.53
N ILE A 77 53.88 3.54 26.13
CA ILE A 77 52.97 4.65 26.40
C ILE A 77 52.20 4.39 27.68
N ASP A 78 52.20 5.36 28.59
CA ASP A 78 51.41 5.34 29.83
C ASP A 78 49.96 5.70 29.54
N VAL A 79 49.04 4.82 29.96
CA VAL A 79 47.58 4.95 29.73
C VAL A 79 46.80 4.59 30.98
N VAL A 80 45.76 5.35 31.28
CA VAL A 80 44.77 5.03 32.32
C VAL A 80 43.53 4.46 31.67
N CYS A 81 43.16 3.23 32.06
CA CYS A 81 42.00 2.53 31.47
C CYS A 81 41.04 2.02 32.54
N GLY A 82 39.75 2.14 32.29
CA GLY A 82 38.66 1.66 33.18
C GLY A 82 37.98 0.38 32.71
N ALA A 83 38.46 -0.25 31.66
CA ALA A 83 37.83 -1.44 31.08
C ALA A 83 38.08 -2.69 31.95
N PRO A 84 37.10 -3.58 32.10
CA PRO A 84 37.23 -4.76 32.97
C PRO A 84 38.08 -5.88 32.38
N ASN A 85 38.31 -5.88 31.05
CA ASN A 85 38.99 -6.96 30.34
C ASN A 85 40.47 -6.71 30.08
N VAL A 86 41.08 -5.70 30.73
CA VAL A 86 42.50 -5.42 30.56
C VAL A 86 43.36 -6.58 31.15
N LYS A 87 44.30 -7.07 30.34
CA LYS A 87 45.24 -8.11 30.72
C LYS A 87 46.57 -7.95 29.98
N VAL A 88 47.70 -8.38 30.60
CA VAL A 88 49.01 -8.35 29.95
C VAL A 88 49.01 -9.26 28.74
N GLY A 89 49.58 -8.78 27.62
CA GLY A 89 49.64 -9.49 26.34
C GLY A 89 48.40 -9.30 25.46
N LEU A 90 47.34 -8.59 25.93
CA LEU A 90 46.18 -8.28 25.11
C LEU A 90 46.54 -7.24 24.04
N LYS A 91 46.28 -7.53 22.78
CA LYS A 91 46.31 -6.54 21.69
C LYS A 91 44.94 -5.88 21.59
N THR A 92 44.90 -4.58 21.48
CA THR A 92 43.67 -3.76 21.48
C THR A 92 43.77 -2.58 20.50
N ALA A 93 42.62 -2.01 20.18
CA ALA A 93 42.52 -0.76 19.45
C ALA A 93 43.03 0.38 20.32
N PHE A 94 44.14 1.00 19.96
CA PHE A 94 44.76 2.07 20.71
C PHE A 94 44.77 3.39 19.93
N ALA A 95 44.03 4.37 20.41
CA ALA A 95 44.02 5.73 19.87
C ALA A 95 45.15 6.53 20.43
N LYS A 96 46.13 6.86 19.58
CA LYS A 96 47.31 7.70 19.93
C LYS A 96 46.86 9.14 20.20
N VAL A 97 47.77 9.92 20.87
CA VAL A 97 47.60 11.37 20.97
C VAL A 97 47.53 11.98 19.54
N GLY A 98 46.51 12.75 19.26
CA GLY A 98 46.21 13.30 17.95
C GLY A 98 45.24 12.45 17.10
N ALA A 99 44.92 11.20 17.53
CA ALA A 99 43.89 10.38 16.88
C ALA A 99 42.52 11.06 16.98
N LYS A 100 41.69 10.80 15.97
CA LYS A 100 40.29 11.28 15.92
C LYS A 100 39.32 10.11 16.08
N ILE A 101 38.29 10.31 16.88
CA ILE A 101 37.14 9.38 17.05
C ILE A 101 35.87 10.23 17.02
N GLY A 102 35.21 10.27 15.89
CA GLY A 102 34.10 11.20 15.64
C GLY A 102 34.56 12.65 15.80
N GLU A 103 33.89 13.41 16.66
CA GLU A 103 34.25 14.80 16.96
C GLU A 103 35.40 14.96 17.98
N ILE A 104 35.85 13.85 18.61
CA ILE A 104 36.84 13.87 19.68
C ILE A 104 38.25 13.72 19.11
N THR A 105 39.16 14.62 19.47
CA THR A 105 40.61 14.45 19.24
C THR A 105 41.27 14.03 20.53
N ILE A 106 41.99 12.93 20.51
CA ILE A 106 42.68 12.40 21.68
C ILE A 106 43.86 13.31 22.09
N THR A 107 43.83 13.79 23.30
CA THR A 107 44.88 14.61 23.91
C THR A 107 45.33 14.01 25.24
N PRO A 108 46.57 14.28 25.68
CA PRO A 108 47.00 13.87 27.04
C PRO A 108 46.04 14.38 28.10
N ARG A 109 45.54 13.48 28.94
CA ARG A 109 44.51 13.79 29.94
C ARG A 109 44.88 13.26 31.31
N ALA A 110 44.86 14.12 32.34
CA ALA A 110 45.05 13.69 33.71
C ALA A 110 43.77 13.02 34.23
N LEU A 111 43.90 11.78 34.70
CA LEU A 111 42.81 10.97 35.27
C LEU A 111 43.22 10.46 36.63
N ALA A 112 42.57 10.92 37.70
CA ALA A 112 42.85 10.55 39.08
C ALA A 112 44.33 10.66 39.48
N GLY A 113 45.04 11.71 39.02
CA GLY A 113 46.47 11.98 39.36
C GLY A 113 47.51 11.37 38.38
N PHE A 114 47.13 10.58 37.41
CA PHE A 114 47.99 10.01 36.38
C PHE A 114 47.63 10.56 34.98
N THR A 115 48.63 10.80 34.16
CA THR A 115 48.41 11.26 32.79
C THR A 115 48.26 10.08 31.85
N SER A 116 47.11 10.03 31.13
CA SER A 116 46.89 9.06 30.04
C SER A 116 47.33 9.72 28.72
N ASN A 117 48.28 9.10 28.04
CA ASN A 117 48.80 9.55 26.72
C ASN A 117 48.20 8.76 25.55
N GLY A 118 46.90 8.54 25.60
CA GLY A 118 46.10 7.80 24.61
C GLY A 118 44.90 7.15 25.21
N MET A 119 44.17 6.37 24.44
CA MET A 119 42.95 5.69 24.83
C MET A 119 42.86 4.29 24.20
N CYS A 120 42.66 3.26 25.02
CA CYS A 120 42.25 1.95 24.56
C CYS A 120 40.75 2.02 24.26
N CYS A 121 40.35 1.63 23.07
CA CYS A 121 38.99 1.81 22.57
C CYS A 121 38.19 0.51 22.61
N SER A 122 36.90 0.61 22.90
CA SER A 122 35.93 -0.41 22.62
C SER A 122 35.55 -0.43 21.13
N GLU A 123 34.89 -1.49 20.68
CA GLU A 123 34.37 -1.55 19.30
C GLU A 123 33.30 -0.50 19.04
N ALA A 124 32.46 -0.18 20.04
CA ALA A 124 31.45 0.86 19.95
C ALA A 124 32.05 2.27 19.79
N GLU A 125 33.16 2.58 20.53
CA GLU A 125 33.83 3.87 20.41
C GLU A 125 34.42 4.12 19.02
N ILE A 126 34.93 3.06 18.37
CA ILE A 126 35.44 3.15 16.98
C ILE A 126 34.35 2.93 15.91
N GLY A 127 33.09 2.70 16.33
CA GLY A 127 31.93 2.66 15.41
C GLY A 127 31.79 1.42 14.53
N ILE A 128 32.37 0.28 14.96
CA ILE A 128 32.38 -1.01 14.23
C ILE A 128 31.43 -2.06 14.83
N SER A 129 30.90 -1.84 16.02
CA SER A 129 29.86 -2.62 16.67
C SER A 129 29.12 -1.76 17.71
N ASP A 130 28.17 -2.35 18.44
CA ASP A 130 27.51 -1.75 19.62
C ASP A 130 28.13 -2.25 20.95
N ASP A 131 29.21 -3.03 20.91
CA ASP A 131 29.85 -3.59 22.10
C ASP A 131 30.75 -2.54 22.77
N ASN A 132 30.35 -2.14 23.98
CA ASN A 132 31.11 -1.28 24.88
C ASN A 132 31.41 -1.95 26.24
N SER A 133 31.31 -3.29 26.31
CA SER A 133 31.53 -4.04 27.56
C SER A 133 33.00 -4.03 28.04
N GLY A 134 33.92 -3.76 27.12
CA GLY A 134 35.35 -3.67 27.38
C GLY A 134 36.08 -3.03 26.18
N ILE A 135 37.40 -3.06 26.22
CA ILE A 135 38.24 -2.66 25.10
C ILE A 135 38.25 -3.76 24.05
N MET A 136 38.36 -3.38 22.78
CA MET A 136 38.42 -4.30 21.64
C MET A 136 39.57 -5.32 21.82
N GLU A 137 39.27 -6.62 21.72
CA GLU A 137 40.27 -7.69 21.75
C GLU A 137 40.68 -8.08 20.32
N ILE A 138 41.95 -7.88 19.97
CA ILE A 138 42.52 -8.26 18.68
C ILE A 138 43.24 -9.59 18.86
N THR A 139 42.70 -10.64 18.24
CA THR A 139 43.27 -12.00 18.29
C THR A 139 44.14 -12.32 17.08
N ASP A 140 44.09 -11.48 16.05
CA ASP A 140 44.87 -11.66 14.83
C ASP A 140 46.38 -11.44 15.09
N ASP A 141 47.22 -12.19 14.39
CA ASP A 141 48.70 -12.06 14.50
C ASP A 141 49.18 -10.86 13.67
N VAL A 142 49.05 -9.66 14.25
CA VAL A 142 49.34 -8.38 13.64
C VAL A 142 50.41 -7.66 14.41
N LYS A 143 51.29 -6.92 13.73
CA LYS A 143 52.35 -6.14 14.35
C LYS A 143 51.79 -4.95 15.12
N ASN A 144 52.36 -4.69 16.33
CA ASN A 144 52.02 -3.49 17.11
C ASN A 144 52.33 -2.22 16.29
N GLY A 145 51.49 -1.22 16.40
CA GLY A 145 51.59 0.05 15.66
C GLY A 145 50.98 0.04 14.26
N THR A 146 50.47 -1.10 13.77
CA THR A 146 49.74 -1.16 12.49
C THR A 146 48.43 -0.41 12.62
N ASP A 147 48.06 0.43 11.64
CA ASP A 147 46.76 1.12 11.62
C ASP A 147 45.63 0.11 11.49
N LEU A 148 44.57 0.28 12.25
CA LEU A 148 43.42 -0.65 12.22
C LEU A 148 42.75 -0.69 10.86
N LYS A 149 42.76 0.40 10.07
CA LYS A 149 42.19 0.46 8.73
C LYS A 149 42.96 -0.36 7.70
N ASP A 150 44.24 -0.69 7.99
CA ASP A 150 45.05 -1.56 7.12
C ASP A 150 44.71 -3.05 7.35
N ILE A 151 44.03 -3.36 8.45
CA ILE A 151 43.73 -4.74 8.88
C ILE A 151 42.26 -5.06 8.71
N TYR A 152 41.41 -4.10 9.05
CA TYR A 152 39.95 -4.26 9.09
C TYR A 152 39.24 -3.31 8.15
N GLU A 153 38.08 -3.76 7.64
CA GLU A 153 37.24 -3.03 6.66
C GLU A 153 36.45 -1.91 7.33
N ILE A 154 37.14 -1.05 8.11
CA ILE A 154 36.51 0.07 8.83
C ILE A 154 35.98 1.13 7.87
N ASP A 155 36.74 1.44 6.81
CA ASP A 155 36.32 2.39 5.79
C ASP A 155 35.40 1.68 4.77
N ASP A 156 34.15 2.13 4.67
CA ASP A 156 33.18 1.60 3.72
C ASP A 156 32.20 2.67 3.24
N ILE A 157 31.58 2.42 2.10
CA ILE A 157 30.43 3.15 1.61
C ILE A 157 29.20 2.27 1.77
N VAL A 158 28.27 2.71 2.60
CA VAL A 158 27.02 1.99 2.89
C VAL A 158 25.85 2.81 2.38
N PHE A 159 24.91 2.15 1.70
CA PHE A 159 23.70 2.77 1.20
C PHE A 159 22.48 1.91 1.50
N GLU A 160 21.30 2.53 1.54
CA GLU A 160 20.04 1.84 1.82
C GLU A 160 19.19 1.78 0.56
N VAL A 161 18.71 0.57 0.23
CA VAL A 161 17.77 0.33 -0.87
C VAL A 161 16.35 0.17 -0.33
N ASP A 162 15.37 0.86 -0.95
CA ASP A 162 13.95 0.69 -0.59
C ASP A 162 13.49 -0.74 -0.86
N ASN A 163 13.04 -1.41 0.19
CA ASN A 163 12.56 -2.79 0.12
C ASN A 163 11.31 -2.94 -0.79
N LYS A 164 10.54 -1.86 -1.03
CA LYS A 164 9.38 -1.89 -1.93
C LYS A 164 9.82 -2.02 -3.38
N SER A 165 10.94 -1.37 -3.75
CA SER A 165 11.54 -1.46 -5.09
C SER A 165 12.07 -2.86 -5.43
N LEU A 166 12.27 -3.73 -4.42
CA LEU A 166 12.76 -5.11 -4.57
C LEU A 166 11.65 -6.17 -4.49
N THR A 167 10.38 -5.79 -4.50
CA THR A 167 9.28 -6.73 -4.22
C THR A 167 9.14 -7.84 -5.27
N ASN A 168 9.40 -7.55 -6.54
CA ASN A 168 9.40 -8.52 -7.63
C ASN A 168 10.75 -9.24 -7.83
N ARG A 169 11.84 -8.74 -7.24
CA ARG A 169 13.21 -9.17 -7.44
C ARG A 169 13.74 -10.01 -6.26
N PRO A 170 13.41 -11.32 -6.18
CA PRO A 170 13.89 -12.20 -5.11
C PRO A 170 15.42 -12.31 -5.05
N ASP A 171 16.09 -12.14 -6.19
CA ASP A 171 17.53 -12.21 -6.32
C ASP A 171 18.30 -11.02 -5.71
N LEU A 172 17.65 -9.87 -5.51
CA LEU A 172 18.28 -8.64 -5.00
C LEU A 172 18.22 -8.50 -3.47
N TRP A 173 17.77 -9.52 -2.75
CA TRP A 173 17.71 -9.49 -1.28
C TRP A 173 19.03 -9.87 -0.58
N GLY A 174 20.13 -9.82 -1.32
CA GLY A 174 21.50 -10.06 -0.84
C GLY A 174 22.55 -9.37 -1.71
N HIS A 175 23.75 -9.18 -1.15
CA HIS A 175 24.87 -8.47 -1.78
C HIS A 175 25.28 -9.07 -3.13
N TYR A 176 25.16 -10.39 -3.30
CA TYR A 176 25.55 -11.06 -4.54
C TYR A 176 24.65 -10.71 -5.74
N GLY A 177 23.33 -10.68 -5.51
CA GLY A 177 22.39 -10.23 -6.54
C GLY A 177 22.62 -8.76 -6.91
N ILE A 178 22.84 -7.93 -5.91
CA ILE A 178 23.22 -6.53 -6.11
C ILE A 178 24.56 -6.38 -6.85
N ALA A 179 25.57 -7.21 -6.51
CA ALA A 179 26.86 -7.23 -7.23
C ALA A 179 26.69 -7.57 -8.71
N ARG A 180 25.74 -8.46 -9.08
CA ARG A 180 25.39 -8.77 -10.47
C ARG A 180 24.87 -7.53 -11.21
N GLU A 181 24.03 -6.74 -10.58
CA GLU A 181 23.55 -5.48 -11.15
C GLU A 181 24.70 -4.46 -11.34
N PHE A 182 25.56 -4.30 -10.33
CA PHE A 182 26.73 -3.44 -10.45
C PHE A 182 27.71 -3.93 -11.54
N ALA A 183 27.87 -5.24 -11.68
CA ALA A 183 28.69 -5.82 -12.76
C ALA A 183 28.13 -5.45 -14.13
N ALA A 184 26.83 -5.60 -14.34
CA ALA A 184 26.18 -5.24 -15.60
C ALA A 184 26.26 -3.71 -15.88
N LEU A 185 26.01 -2.87 -14.88
CA LEU A 185 26.09 -1.40 -15.00
C LEU A 185 27.50 -0.89 -15.26
N ALA A 186 28.50 -1.56 -14.67
CA ALA A 186 29.92 -1.19 -14.81
C ALA A 186 30.60 -1.84 -16.03
N GLY A 187 29.93 -2.76 -16.72
CA GLY A 187 30.54 -3.57 -17.79
C GLY A 187 31.69 -4.44 -17.28
N ARG A 188 31.54 -5.02 -16.08
CA ARG A 188 32.52 -5.87 -15.41
C ARG A 188 31.99 -7.30 -15.27
N GLU A 189 32.88 -8.25 -15.02
CA GLU A 189 32.52 -9.65 -14.80
C GLU A 189 32.14 -9.87 -13.33
N LEU A 190 31.06 -10.64 -13.11
CA LEU A 190 30.65 -11.11 -11.78
C LEU A 190 31.47 -12.37 -11.43
N LYS A 191 32.16 -12.33 -10.28
CA LYS A 191 32.90 -13.49 -9.77
C LYS A 191 31.95 -14.52 -9.15
N PRO A 192 32.13 -15.82 -9.41
CA PRO A 192 31.32 -16.85 -8.78
C PRO A 192 31.63 -16.97 -7.27
N PHE A 193 30.76 -17.64 -6.54
CA PHE A 193 31.02 -17.99 -5.14
C PHE A 193 32.16 -19.03 -5.05
N ASP A 194 33.02 -18.87 -4.06
CA ASP A 194 33.83 -19.96 -3.55
C ASP A 194 32.98 -20.92 -2.75
N LEU A 195 32.88 -22.17 -3.14
CA LEU A 195 31.99 -23.17 -2.59
C LEU A 195 32.79 -24.39 -2.14
N ASP A 196 32.32 -25.10 -1.08
CA ASP A 196 32.82 -26.42 -0.73
C ASP A 196 32.24 -27.48 -1.65
N ASP A 197 33.03 -28.56 -1.92
CA ASP A 197 32.54 -29.68 -2.75
C ASP A 197 31.72 -30.66 -1.89
N LEU A 198 30.40 -30.44 -1.87
CA LEU A 198 29.46 -31.28 -1.13
C LEU A 198 29.49 -32.77 -1.56
N LYS A 199 29.94 -33.09 -2.78
CA LYS A 199 30.04 -34.47 -3.27
C LYS A 199 31.10 -35.29 -2.51
N ALA A 200 32.08 -34.61 -1.93
CA ALA A 200 33.07 -35.26 -1.06
C ALA A 200 32.45 -36.02 0.13
N TYR A 201 31.18 -35.71 0.44
CA TYR A 201 30.46 -36.30 1.58
C TYR A 201 29.40 -37.34 1.19
N ASP A 202 29.25 -37.67 -0.08
CA ASP A 202 28.17 -38.56 -0.60
C ASP A 202 28.20 -39.97 0.05
N GLY A 203 29.37 -40.42 0.54
CA GLY A 203 29.52 -41.69 1.25
C GLY A 203 28.99 -41.71 2.68
N LEU A 204 28.61 -40.55 3.25
CA LEU A 204 28.16 -40.45 4.63
C LEU A 204 26.66 -40.75 4.74
N LYS A 205 26.19 -40.98 5.97
CA LYS A 205 24.76 -41.24 6.24
C LYS A 205 23.95 -39.97 6.05
N LYS A 206 22.76 -40.09 5.45
CA LYS A 206 21.76 -39.00 5.36
C LYS A 206 21.10 -38.73 6.71
N ILE A 207 20.69 -37.51 6.92
CA ILE A 207 19.85 -37.08 8.05
C ILE A 207 18.43 -37.68 7.84
N ASP A 208 17.78 -38.09 8.92
CA ASP A 208 16.36 -38.50 8.90
C ASP A 208 15.48 -37.21 8.76
N MET A 209 15.21 -36.83 7.52
CA MET A 209 14.45 -35.63 7.15
C MET A 209 13.36 -36.01 6.16
N LYS A 210 12.17 -35.39 6.30
CA LYS A 210 11.05 -35.59 5.38
C LYS A 210 10.17 -34.33 5.30
N ILE A 211 9.81 -33.93 4.08
CA ILE A 211 8.76 -32.95 3.79
C ILE A 211 7.42 -33.67 3.84
N GLU A 212 6.53 -33.29 4.75
CA GLU A 212 5.17 -33.85 4.90
C GLU A 212 4.06 -32.86 4.47
N ASP A 213 4.44 -31.65 4.01
CA ASP A 213 3.50 -30.62 3.58
C ASP A 213 3.97 -29.92 2.30
N THR A 214 3.03 -29.69 1.38
CA THR A 214 3.28 -29.05 0.07
C THR A 214 3.69 -27.56 0.16
N LEU A 215 3.57 -26.94 1.32
CA LEU A 215 4.03 -25.55 1.55
C LEU A 215 5.56 -25.44 1.68
N CYS A 216 6.28 -26.55 1.81
CA CYS A 216 7.72 -26.58 1.70
C CYS A 216 8.12 -27.02 0.28
N GLN A 217 8.81 -26.16 -0.47
CA GLN A 217 9.19 -26.43 -1.86
C GLN A 217 10.47 -27.24 -1.96
N ARG A 218 11.48 -26.92 -1.14
CA ARG A 218 12.73 -27.63 -1.03
C ARG A 218 13.27 -27.49 0.37
N TYR A 219 13.86 -28.56 0.89
CA TYR A 219 14.55 -28.56 2.18
C TYR A 219 15.87 -29.31 2.05
N SER A 220 16.97 -28.60 2.27
CA SER A 220 18.33 -29.15 2.23
C SER A 220 18.95 -29.04 3.62
N CYS A 221 19.60 -30.08 4.07
CA CYS A 221 20.28 -30.07 5.37
C CYS A 221 21.58 -30.89 5.39
N LEU A 222 22.49 -30.48 6.29
CA LEU A 222 23.81 -31.07 6.49
C LEU A 222 24.15 -31.06 7.96
N GLN A 223 24.87 -32.12 8.48
CA GLN A 223 25.34 -32.13 9.84
C GLN A 223 26.84 -31.90 9.90
N ILE A 224 27.27 -31.02 10.83
CA ILE A 224 28.64 -30.62 11.04
C ILE A 224 28.97 -30.76 12.53
N GLU A 225 30.19 -31.26 12.83
CA GLU A 225 30.67 -31.46 14.18
C GLU A 225 32.08 -30.86 14.39
N ASN A 226 32.55 -30.85 15.59
CA ASN A 226 33.87 -30.35 15.99
C ASN A 226 34.04 -28.85 15.72
N ILE A 227 33.02 -28.07 15.99
CA ILE A 227 33.06 -26.62 15.90
C ILE A 227 33.63 -26.07 17.19
N ASN A 228 34.71 -25.28 17.08
CA ASN A 228 35.46 -24.78 18.22
C ASN A 228 35.43 -23.25 18.33
N ARG A 229 34.96 -22.56 17.29
CA ARG A 229 34.94 -21.11 17.26
C ARG A 229 33.59 -20.55 17.74
N ASN A 230 33.61 -19.64 18.71
CA ASN A 230 32.40 -19.02 19.26
C ASN A 230 32.23 -17.56 18.86
N ILE A 231 33.33 -16.87 18.45
CA ILE A 231 33.36 -15.46 18.13
C ILE A 231 33.59 -15.28 16.62
N SER A 232 32.79 -14.49 15.97
CA SER A 232 32.88 -14.17 14.54
C SER A 232 34.17 -13.37 14.23
N PRO A 233 34.79 -13.57 13.04
CA PRO A 233 35.86 -12.70 12.55
C PRO A 233 35.47 -11.23 12.58
N VAL A 234 36.43 -10.33 12.85
CA VAL A 234 36.16 -8.89 13.00
C VAL A 234 35.49 -8.32 11.74
N ASN A 235 36.00 -8.60 10.55
CA ASN A 235 35.37 -8.09 9.31
C ASN A 235 33.96 -8.61 9.10
N MET A 236 33.63 -9.85 9.54
CA MET A 236 32.26 -10.36 9.49
C MET A 236 31.35 -9.54 10.43
N ARG A 237 31.79 -9.22 11.64
CA ARG A 237 31.05 -8.41 12.60
C ARG A 237 30.85 -6.97 12.10
N ILE A 238 31.87 -6.35 11.49
CA ILE A 238 31.81 -5.02 10.87
C ILE A 238 30.73 -5.01 9.76
N ARG A 239 30.78 -5.97 8.84
CA ARG A 239 29.82 -6.07 7.73
C ARG A 239 28.38 -6.26 8.21
N LEU A 240 28.18 -7.14 9.22
CA LEU A 240 26.86 -7.32 9.84
C LEU A 240 26.36 -6.01 10.46
N PHE A 241 27.19 -5.37 11.27
CA PHE A 241 26.84 -4.12 11.96
C PHE A 241 26.52 -2.98 10.96
N TYR A 242 27.33 -2.80 9.92
CA TYR A 242 27.07 -1.79 8.89
C TYR A 242 25.80 -2.06 8.09
N CYS A 243 25.40 -3.32 7.98
CA CYS A 243 24.13 -3.74 7.38
C CYS A 243 22.97 -3.81 8.37
N GLY A 244 23.12 -3.28 9.60
CA GLY A 244 22.06 -3.17 10.60
C GLY A 244 21.79 -4.44 11.41
N MET A 245 22.70 -5.42 11.37
CA MET A 245 22.60 -6.66 12.16
C MET A 245 23.63 -6.69 13.29
N ARG A 246 23.14 -7.03 14.50
CA ARG A 246 24.03 -7.25 15.65
C ARG A 246 24.66 -8.62 15.58
N ALA A 247 25.98 -8.70 15.81
CA ALA A 247 26.67 -9.96 16.01
C ALA A 247 26.30 -10.57 17.37
N ILE A 248 26.07 -11.89 17.41
CA ILE A 248 25.64 -12.63 18.61
C ILE A 248 26.68 -13.70 18.96
N ASN A 249 26.83 -14.70 18.10
CA ASN A 249 27.84 -15.77 18.16
C ASN A 249 28.15 -16.26 16.74
N TYR A 250 29.30 -16.91 16.57
CA TYR A 250 29.81 -17.23 15.23
C TYR A 250 28.82 -17.99 14.33
N LEU A 251 28.10 -18.97 14.86
CA LEU A 251 27.19 -19.78 14.04
C LEU A 251 25.93 -19.01 13.64
N ALA A 252 25.34 -18.25 14.56
CA ALA A 252 24.21 -17.39 14.26
C ALA A 252 24.62 -16.25 13.30
N ASP A 253 25.78 -15.66 13.53
CA ASP A 253 26.33 -14.60 12.68
C ASP A 253 26.60 -15.10 11.26
N LEU A 254 27.12 -16.33 11.12
CA LEU A 254 27.40 -16.93 9.81
C LEU A 254 26.11 -17.21 9.03
N THR A 255 25.02 -17.64 9.69
CA THR A 255 23.71 -17.76 9.01
C THR A 255 23.15 -16.41 8.58
N ASN A 256 23.26 -15.39 9.43
CA ASN A 256 22.87 -14.01 9.10
C ASN A 256 23.74 -13.41 7.99
N TYR A 257 25.04 -13.67 8.03
CA TYR A 257 25.97 -13.23 7.00
C TYR A 257 25.58 -13.79 5.62
N LEU A 258 25.30 -15.09 5.53
CA LEU A 258 24.86 -15.72 4.28
C LEU A 258 23.49 -15.22 3.80
N MET A 259 22.58 -14.96 4.72
CA MET A 259 21.32 -14.35 4.38
C MET A 259 21.50 -12.96 3.74
N LEU A 260 22.42 -12.13 4.25
CA LEU A 260 22.75 -10.82 3.67
C LEU A 260 23.64 -10.95 2.42
N GLU A 261 24.52 -11.97 2.32
CA GLU A 261 25.37 -12.20 1.16
C GLU A 261 24.57 -12.68 -0.05
N MET A 262 23.74 -13.72 0.14
CA MET A 262 23.08 -14.46 -0.94
C MET A 262 21.59 -14.19 -1.08
N GLY A 263 20.95 -13.59 -0.07
CA GLY A 263 19.50 -13.46 -0.02
C GLY A 263 18.77 -14.73 0.45
N GLN A 264 19.51 -15.80 0.80
CA GLN A 264 18.96 -17.09 1.25
C GLN A 264 19.07 -17.21 2.77
N PRO A 265 17.93 -17.13 3.51
CA PRO A 265 17.97 -17.35 4.95
C PRO A 265 18.32 -18.81 5.26
N MET A 266 19.06 -19.01 6.31
CA MET A 266 19.47 -20.30 6.82
C MET A 266 19.17 -20.40 8.31
N HIS A 267 19.07 -21.62 8.82
CA HIS A 267 18.94 -21.86 10.24
C HIS A 267 19.89 -23.01 10.68
N ALA A 268 20.41 -22.89 11.88
CA ALA A 268 21.28 -23.90 12.48
C ALA A 268 20.64 -24.39 13.77
N PHE A 269 20.38 -25.69 13.85
CA PHE A 269 19.88 -26.36 15.04
C PHE A 269 21.05 -26.99 15.79
N ASP A 270 21.05 -26.94 17.11
CA ASP A 270 21.91 -27.77 17.91
C ASP A 270 21.55 -29.26 17.67
N SER A 271 22.52 -30.05 17.14
CA SER A 271 22.27 -31.46 16.82
C SER A 271 21.93 -32.34 18.02
N ARG A 272 22.28 -31.91 19.25
CA ARG A 272 21.91 -32.56 20.50
C ARG A 272 20.39 -32.48 20.80
N LYS A 273 19.73 -31.42 20.27
CA LYS A 273 18.34 -31.10 20.55
C LYS A 273 17.40 -31.54 19.42
N VAL A 274 17.88 -31.64 18.17
CA VAL A 274 17.09 -31.99 17.01
C VAL A 274 17.65 -33.23 16.34
N GLU A 275 16.94 -34.37 16.43
CA GLU A 275 17.37 -35.66 15.85
C GLU A 275 16.77 -35.88 14.47
N LYS A 276 15.41 -35.68 14.34
CA LYS A 276 14.63 -36.00 13.14
C LYS A 276 13.91 -34.77 12.64
N ILE A 277 14.08 -34.42 11.37
CA ILE A 277 13.48 -33.24 10.80
C ILE A 277 12.19 -33.61 10.05
N ARG A 278 11.08 -32.98 10.41
CA ARG A 278 9.78 -33.12 9.72
C ARG A 278 9.20 -31.73 9.48
N ILE A 279 8.76 -31.48 8.26
CA ILE A 279 8.15 -30.20 7.86
C ILE A 279 6.69 -30.42 7.64
N LYS A 280 5.82 -29.88 8.51
CA LYS A 280 4.38 -30.14 8.49
C LYS A 280 3.56 -29.05 9.19
N ARG A 281 2.26 -29.04 8.97
CA ARG A 281 1.26 -28.29 9.75
C ARG A 281 0.62 -29.20 10.79
N PHE A 282 -0.09 -28.60 11.74
CA PHE A 282 -0.83 -29.30 12.79
C PHE A 282 -2.34 -29.04 12.63
N ASP A 283 -3.16 -30.05 12.92
CA ASP A 283 -4.63 -29.97 12.79
C ASP A 283 -5.29 -29.13 13.89
N LYS A 284 -4.57 -28.78 14.95
CA LYS A 284 -5.09 -28.03 16.10
C LYS A 284 -4.15 -26.91 16.49
N PRO A 285 -4.69 -25.73 16.87
CA PRO A 285 -3.89 -24.64 17.39
C PRO A 285 -3.15 -25.03 18.68
N PHE A 286 -1.97 -24.42 18.88
CA PHE A 286 -1.15 -24.58 20.09
C PHE A 286 -0.27 -23.36 20.32
N THR A 287 0.30 -23.25 21.52
CA THR A 287 1.23 -22.17 21.88
C THR A 287 2.67 -22.63 21.65
N PHE A 288 3.49 -21.79 21.04
CA PHE A 288 4.90 -22.04 20.75
C PHE A 288 5.77 -20.85 21.17
N LYS A 289 6.88 -21.13 21.89
CA LYS A 289 7.80 -20.09 22.34
C LYS A 289 8.96 -19.93 21.37
N THR A 290 9.10 -18.73 20.81
CA THR A 290 10.15 -18.38 19.85
C THR A 290 11.43 -17.88 20.50
N LEU A 291 12.53 -17.76 19.72
CA LEU A 291 13.88 -17.34 20.18
C LEU A 291 13.87 -15.99 20.93
N ASP A 292 12.97 -15.09 20.63
CA ASP A 292 12.78 -13.80 21.33
C ASP A 292 12.08 -13.95 22.69
N GLY A 293 11.81 -15.19 23.14
CA GLY A 293 11.16 -15.49 24.41
C GLY A 293 9.64 -15.27 24.44
N VAL A 294 9.03 -14.88 23.31
CA VAL A 294 7.60 -14.59 23.19
C VAL A 294 6.80 -15.87 22.88
N GLU A 295 5.70 -16.05 23.60
CA GLU A 295 4.73 -17.12 23.29
C GLU A 295 3.78 -16.69 22.18
N ARG A 296 3.65 -17.51 21.14
CA ARG A 296 2.84 -17.23 19.95
C ARG A 296 1.80 -18.32 19.74
N ASN A 297 0.59 -17.92 19.36
CA ASN A 297 -0.50 -18.85 19.04
C ASN A 297 -0.34 -19.33 17.59
N ILE A 298 -0.06 -20.60 17.40
CA ILE A 298 0.11 -21.23 16.11
C ILE A 298 -1.24 -21.82 15.67
N ASP A 299 -1.69 -21.48 14.47
CA ASP A 299 -2.90 -22.02 13.85
C ASP A 299 -2.60 -23.22 12.91
N GLU A 300 -3.64 -23.84 12.39
CA GLU A 300 -3.56 -24.96 11.47
C GLU A 300 -2.97 -24.62 10.08
N ASN A 301 -2.82 -23.33 9.76
CA ASN A 301 -2.28 -22.86 8.49
C ASN A 301 -0.79 -22.49 8.58
N THR A 302 -0.22 -22.55 9.76
CA THR A 302 1.18 -22.18 10.00
C THR A 302 2.08 -23.41 9.82
N LEU A 303 3.02 -23.34 8.88
CA LEU A 303 4.00 -24.40 8.63
C LEU A 303 5.06 -24.42 9.73
N MET A 304 5.36 -25.61 10.25
CA MET A 304 6.33 -25.81 11.32
C MET A 304 7.45 -26.76 10.88
N ILE A 305 8.66 -26.52 11.40
CA ILE A 305 9.74 -27.47 11.38
C ILE A 305 9.74 -28.18 12.75
N CYS A 306 9.83 -29.50 12.72
CA CYS A 306 9.66 -30.37 13.89
C CYS A 306 10.81 -31.33 14.10
N ASN A 307 11.15 -31.64 15.35
CA ASN A 307 11.90 -32.83 15.74
C ASN A 307 10.89 -33.98 15.93
N GLY A 308 10.71 -34.81 14.90
CA GLY A 308 9.64 -35.79 14.84
C GLY A 308 8.26 -35.11 14.90
N ASN A 309 7.61 -35.18 16.05
CA ASN A 309 6.30 -34.54 16.26
C ASN A 309 6.36 -33.26 17.10
N THR A 310 7.51 -32.90 17.63
CA THR A 310 7.69 -31.71 18.48
C THR A 310 8.10 -30.53 17.65
N PRO A 311 7.36 -29.42 17.63
CA PRO A 311 7.72 -28.20 16.92
C PRO A 311 9.04 -27.63 17.44
N VAL A 312 9.95 -27.22 16.53
CA VAL A 312 11.23 -26.61 16.86
C VAL A 312 11.46 -25.27 16.17
N ALA A 313 10.71 -24.95 15.11
CA ALA A 313 10.75 -23.65 14.46
C ALA A 313 9.46 -23.36 13.69
N ILE A 314 9.13 -22.08 13.54
CA ILE A 314 8.12 -21.61 12.60
C ILE A 314 8.81 -21.45 11.24
N ALA A 315 8.44 -22.27 10.25
CA ALA A 315 9.10 -22.32 8.96
C ALA A 315 9.18 -20.96 8.26
N GLY A 316 10.39 -20.51 7.94
CA GLY A 316 10.68 -19.26 7.28
C GLY A 316 10.43 -17.99 8.10
N ILE A 317 10.14 -18.10 9.39
CA ILE A 317 9.86 -16.95 10.27
C ILE A 317 10.86 -16.88 11.42
N MET A 318 10.83 -17.84 12.36
CA MET A 318 11.70 -17.81 13.53
C MET A 318 11.88 -19.19 14.19
N GLY A 319 13.08 -19.49 14.67
CA GLY A 319 13.40 -20.67 15.47
C GLY A 319 12.72 -20.68 16.84
N GLY A 320 12.62 -21.86 17.43
CA GLY A 320 12.14 -22.05 18.80
C GLY A 320 13.26 -21.92 19.83
N LEU A 321 12.93 -21.41 21.01
CA LEU A 321 13.89 -21.19 22.10
C LEU A 321 14.62 -22.49 22.55
N ASP A 322 13.90 -23.61 22.57
CA ASP A 322 14.45 -24.86 23.07
C ASP A 322 15.41 -25.56 22.08
N SER A 323 15.44 -25.15 20.81
CA SER A 323 16.28 -25.73 19.75
C SER A 323 17.49 -24.87 19.35
N GLU A 324 17.66 -23.72 20.01
CA GLU A 324 18.70 -22.74 19.66
C GLU A 324 20.13 -23.26 19.89
N ILE A 325 21.04 -22.64 19.14
CA ILE A 325 22.46 -22.74 19.34
C ILE A 325 22.83 -21.98 20.61
N VAL A 326 23.66 -22.60 21.46
CA VAL A 326 24.20 -22.03 22.69
C VAL A 326 25.72 -22.01 22.64
N ASP A 327 26.35 -21.30 23.57
CA ASP A 327 27.82 -21.06 23.57
C ASP A 327 28.64 -22.35 23.57
N ASP A 328 28.11 -23.47 24.06
CA ASP A 328 28.77 -24.77 24.09
C ASP A 328 28.37 -25.70 22.93
N THR A 329 27.68 -25.16 21.90
CA THR A 329 27.30 -25.95 20.73
C THR A 329 28.52 -26.24 19.85
N THR A 330 28.91 -27.51 19.78
CA THR A 330 30.03 -28.00 18.93
C THR A 330 29.53 -28.81 17.74
N THR A 331 28.21 -29.09 17.67
CA THR A 331 27.58 -29.89 16.60
C THR A 331 26.29 -29.20 16.14
N LEU A 332 26.11 -29.07 14.84
CA LEU A 332 24.92 -28.45 14.27
C LEU A 332 24.30 -29.30 13.17
N LYS A 333 22.98 -29.15 13.00
CA LYS A 333 22.27 -29.45 11.75
C LYS A 333 21.92 -28.14 11.06
N LEU A 334 22.53 -27.94 9.90
CA LEU A 334 22.34 -26.75 9.07
C LEU A 334 21.13 -26.96 8.18
N GLU A 335 20.25 -25.96 8.13
CA GLU A 335 19.07 -25.89 7.28
C GLU A 335 19.28 -24.82 6.20
N SER A 336 18.90 -25.17 4.97
CA SER A 336 18.60 -24.20 3.92
C SER A 336 17.37 -24.68 3.17
N ALA A 337 16.30 -23.86 3.13
CA ALA A 337 15.00 -24.29 2.61
C ALA A 337 14.33 -23.19 1.80
N THR A 338 13.26 -23.58 1.07
CA THR A 338 12.37 -22.65 0.40
C THR A 338 10.92 -23.03 0.71
N PHE A 339 10.15 -22.05 1.14
CA PHE A 339 8.77 -22.22 1.56
C PHE A 339 7.83 -21.40 0.67
N ASN A 340 6.55 -21.77 0.65
CA ASN A 340 5.52 -21.03 -0.08
C ASN A 340 5.42 -19.60 0.45
N ALA A 341 5.73 -18.62 -0.39
CA ALA A 341 5.83 -17.21 -0.03
C ALA A 341 4.51 -16.63 0.52
N VAL A 342 3.36 -17.06 -0.02
CA VAL A 342 2.03 -16.61 0.42
C VAL A 342 1.74 -17.13 1.83
N SER A 343 2.11 -18.41 2.11
CA SER A 343 1.95 -19.00 3.43
C SER A 343 2.79 -18.27 4.49
N VAL A 344 4.07 -18.00 4.19
CA VAL A 344 4.96 -17.26 5.09
C VAL A 344 4.38 -15.88 5.36
N ARG A 345 4.01 -15.12 4.33
CA ARG A 345 3.43 -13.77 4.48
C ARG A 345 2.16 -13.77 5.31
N LYS A 346 1.23 -14.70 5.06
CA LYS A 346 -0.02 -14.81 5.85
C LYS A 346 0.27 -15.15 7.31
N SER A 347 1.23 -16.04 7.56
CA SER A 347 1.62 -16.43 8.92
C SER A 347 2.28 -15.27 9.68
N THR A 348 3.17 -14.47 9.04
CA THR A 348 3.76 -13.27 9.66
C THR A 348 2.72 -12.23 10.06
N VAL A 349 1.68 -12.04 9.24
CA VAL A 349 0.57 -11.11 9.56
C VAL A 349 -0.24 -11.62 10.75
N ARG A 350 -0.64 -12.92 10.75
CA ARG A 350 -1.40 -13.52 11.87
C ARG A 350 -0.65 -13.50 13.19
N LEU A 351 0.65 -13.79 13.14
CA LEU A 351 1.52 -13.79 14.31
C LEU A 351 1.99 -12.39 14.74
N ALA A 352 1.65 -11.35 13.95
CA ALA A 352 2.17 -9.99 14.10
C ALA A 352 3.70 -9.96 14.27
N HIS A 353 4.42 -10.83 13.51
CA HIS A 353 5.85 -11.02 13.64
C HIS A 353 6.54 -11.16 12.29
N ARG A 354 7.24 -10.13 11.91
CA ARG A 354 7.96 -10.04 10.65
C ARG A 354 9.46 -9.94 10.91
N THR A 355 10.24 -10.87 10.36
CA THR A 355 11.69 -11.00 10.53
C THR A 355 12.41 -10.79 9.20
N ASP A 356 13.73 -10.56 9.23
CA ASP A 356 14.59 -10.49 8.05
C ASP A 356 14.50 -11.75 7.17
N ALA A 357 14.39 -12.92 7.79
CA ALA A 357 14.17 -14.17 7.09
C ALA A 357 12.81 -14.18 6.38
N SER A 358 11.73 -13.85 7.10
CA SER A 358 10.38 -13.86 6.53
C SER A 358 10.21 -12.83 5.41
N MET A 359 10.86 -11.66 5.52
CA MET A 359 10.87 -10.64 4.46
C MET A 359 11.47 -11.17 3.14
N ARG A 360 12.43 -12.09 3.21
CA ARG A 360 13.01 -12.75 2.05
C ARG A 360 12.13 -13.89 1.54
N TYR A 361 11.69 -14.80 2.41
CA TYR A 361 10.85 -15.93 2.03
C TYR A 361 9.52 -15.50 1.37
N GLU A 362 8.92 -14.37 1.77
CA GLU A 362 7.71 -13.84 1.13
C GLU A 362 7.92 -13.35 -0.32
N LYS A 363 9.16 -13.36 -0.85
CA LYS A 363 9.52 -12.89 -2.19
C LYS A 363 9.65 -14.00 -3.24
N CYS A 364 9.28 -15.23 -2.94
CA CYS A 364 9.44 -16.39 -3.83
C CYS A 364 10.92 -16.66 -4.16
N LEU A 365 11.72 -16.94 -3.13
CA LEU A 365 13.13 -17.28 -3.28
C LEU A 365 13.33 -18.48 -4.22
N ASP A 366 14.49 -18.51 -4.88
CA ASP A 366 14.89 -19.58 -5.78
C ASP A 366 15.25 -20.87 -5.00
N PRO A 367 14.52 -21.99 -5.21
CA PRO A 367 14.86 -23.24 -4.56
C PRO A 367 16.25 -23.78 -4.92
N GLU A 368 16.81 -23.39 -6.08
CA GLU A 368 18.16 -23.84 -6.46
C GLU A 368 19.27 -23.27 -5.55
N MET A 369 19.02 -22.13 -4.91
CA MET A 369 19.96 -21.49 -4.00
C MET A 369 20.17 -22.27 -2.68
N THR A 370 19.27 -23.16 -2.29
CA THR A 370 19.35 -23.88 -1.00
C THR A 370 20.64 -24.71 -0.87
N VAL A 371 21.00 -25.45 -1.90
CA VAL A 371 22.23 -26.27 -1.90
C VAL A 371 23.50 -25.40 -2.03
N THR A 372 23.45 -24.35 -2.86
CA THR A 372 24.54 -23.38 -3.00
C THR A 372 24.84 -22.71 -1.68
N ALA A 373 23.80 -22.34 -0.89
CA ALA A 373 23.96 -21.73 0.42
C ALA A 373 24.63 -22.68 1.43
N ILE A 374 24.27 -23.97 1.43
CA ILE A 374 24.96 -24.98 2.27
C ILE A 374 26.44 -25.09 1.89
N ALA A 375 26.75 -25.18 0.58
CA ALA A 375 28.13 -25.26 0.11
C ALA A 375 28.95 -24.01 0.50
N ARG A 376 28.36 -22.83 0.40
CA ARG A 376 28.96 -21.56 0.81
C ARG A 376 29.19 -21.49 2.33
N PHE A 377 28.19 -21.93 3.11
CA PHE A 377 28.33 -22.01 4.58
C PHE A 377 29.52 -22.89 4.99
N VAL A 378 29.59 -24.09 4.44
CA VAL A 378 30.69 -25.03 4.77
C VAL A 378 32.04 -24.43 4.35
N TYR A 379 32.13 -23.79 3.19
CA TYR A 379 33.35 -23.12 2.74
C TYR A 379 33.83 -22.05 3.76
N LEU A 380 32.94 -21.15 4.15
CA LEU A 380 33.25 -20.07 5.09
C LEU A 380 33.56 -20.62 6.50
N LEU A 381 32.80 -21.62 6.93
CA LEU A 381 33.06 -22.27 8.23
C LEU A 381 34.44 -22.88 8.28
N LYS A 382 34.87 -23.63 7.27
CA LYS A 382 36.21 -24.19 7.13
C LYS A 382 37.34 -23.16 7.06
N LYS A 383 37.05 -22.03 6.40
CA LYS A 383 38.02 -20.92 6.27
C LYS A 383 38.41 -20.32 7.62
N TYR A 384 37.49 -20.28 8.57
CA TYR A 384 37.72 -19.66 9.89
C TYR A 384 37.79 -20.64 11.06
N ASP A 385 37.38 -21.92 10.87
CA ASP A 385 37.48 -23.02 11.83
C ASP A 385 37.83 -24.30 11.05
N SER A 386 39.14 -24.50 10.86
CA SER A 386 39.65 -25.55 9.97
C SER A 386 39.42 -26.98 10.47
N ASP A 387 39.13 -27.16 11.78
CA ASP A 387 39.01 -28.46 12.42
C ASP A 387 37.62 -29.07 12.33
N ILE A 388 36.65 -28.38 11.75
CA ILE A 388 35.29 -28.87 11.60
C ILE A 388 35.23 -30.15 10.77
N LYS A 389 34.21 -30.96 11.03
CA LYS A 389 33.96 -32.20 10.31
C LYS A 389 32.52 -32.26 9.82
N VAL A 390 32.36 -32.43 8.53
CA VAL A 390 31.06 -32.75 7.94
C VAL A 390 30.80 -34.22 8.17
N VAL A 391 29.72 -34.59 8.85
CA VAL A 391 29.44 -35.96 9.32
C VAL A 391 28.20 -36.59 8.72
N SER A 392 27.50 -35.84 7.83
CA SER A 392 26.42 -36.42 7.00
C SER A 392 26.65 -36.11 5.52
N SER A 393 26.08 -36.92 4.65
CA SER A 393 25.89 -36.51 3.25
C SER A 393 24.81 -35.44 3.19
N LEU A 394 24.81 -34.64 2.10
CA LEU A 394 23.72 -33.71 1.83
C LEU A 394 22.39 -34.46 1.80
N THR A 395 21.48 -34.06 2.65
CA THR A 395 20.11 -34.55 2.60
C THR A 395 19.25 -33.45 1.99
N ASP A 396 18.72 -33.72 0.81
CA ASP A 396 18.00 -32.76 -0.01
C ASP A 396 16.71 -33.41 -0.52
N GLU A 397 15.57 -32.80 -0.21
CA GLU A 397 14.26 -33.17 -0.71
C GLU A 397 13.67 -31.99 -1.49
N TYR A 398 13.44 -32.17 -2.80
CA TYR A 398 12.98 -31.14 -3.72
C TYR A 398 11.56 -31.49 -4.17
N ALA A 399 10.58 -30.98 -3.43
CA ALA A 399 9.17 -31.30 -3.60
C ALA A 399 8.48 -30.51 -4.73
N PHE A 400 8.91 -29.27 -4.99
CA PHE A 400 8.33 -28.42 -6.03
C PHE A 400 9.41 -27.67 -6.80
N ARG A 401 9.48 -27.87 -8.12
CA ARG A 401 10.39 -27.19 -9.04
C ARG A 401 9.62 -26.18 -9.88
N TYR A 402 10.22 -25.00 -10.09
CA TYR A 402 9.74 -24.09 -11.11
C TYR A 402 10.15 -24.59 -12.50
N ASP A 403 9.28 -24.36 -13.49
CA ASP A 403 9.59 -24.67 -14.87
C ASP A 403 10.70 -23.75 -15.42
N THR A 404 11.49 -24.29 -16.35
CA THR A 404 12.43 -23.46 -17.10
C THR A 404 11.66 -22.55 -18.05
N VAL A 405 11.82 -21.25 -17.90
CA VAL A 405 11.19 -20.25 -18.76
C VAL A 405 12.12 -19.94 -19.93
N VAL A 406 11.60 -20.12 -21.16
CA VAL A 406 12.28 -19.75 -22.42
C VAL A 406 11.37 -18.79 -23.16
N LEU A 407 11.91 -17.64 -23.56
CA LEU A 407 11.17 -16.57 -24.23
C LEU A 407 11.76 -16.32 -25.62
N ASP A 408 10.94 -16.57 -26.67
CA ASP A 408 11.34 -16.39 -28.07
C ASP A 408 10.76 -15.10 -28.64
N PHE A 409 11.58 -14.23 -29.20
CA PHE A 409 11.18 -12.98 -29.84
C PHE A 409 12.16 -12.59 -30.94
N ASP A 410 11.75 -11.67 -31.83
CA ASP A 410 12.59 -11.13 -32.87
C ASP A 410 13.08 -9.72 -32.58
N LYS A 411 14.07 -9.25 -33.32
CA LYS A 411 14.63 -7.89 -33.23
C LYS A 411 13.55 -6.81 -33.40
N ASN A 412 12.61 -7.04 -34.34
CA ASN A 412 11.53 -6.08 -34.59
C ASN A 412 10.62 -5.89 -33.36
N PHE A 413 10.44 -6.94 -32.54
CA PHE A 413 9.72 -6.81 -31.29
C PHE A 413 10.43 -5.85 -30.34
N VAL A 414 11.76 -5.95 -30.20
CA VAL A 414 12.56 -5.04 -29.38
C VAL A 414 12.43 -3.59 -29.86
N ASP A 415 12.69 -3.36 -31.17
CA ASP A 415 12.69 -2.01 -31.74
C ASP A 415 11.31 -1.34 -31.66
N ARG A 416 10.25 -2.12 -31.86
CA ARG A 416 8.87 -1.61 -31.73
C ARG A 416 8.50 -1.21 -30.31
N TYR A 417 8.93 -2.00 -29.30
CA TYR A 417 8.63 -1.70 -27.90
C TYR A 417 9.48 -0.56 -27.35
N THR A 418 10.75 -0.49 -27.75
CA THR A 418 11.67 0.55 -27.30
C THR A 418 11.53 1.86 -28.06
N GLY A 419 11.08 1.80 -29.32
CA GLY A 419 11.00 2.95 -30.22
C GLY A 419 12.37 3.39 -30.76
N ILE A 420 13.45 2.65 -30.46
CA ILE A 420 14.83 2.90 -30.91
C ILE A 420 15.45 1.61 -31.44
N GLU A 421 16.52 1.75 -32.24
CA GLU A 421 17.30 0.62 -32.70
C GLU A 421 18.45 0.33 -31.73
N ILE A 422 18.40 -0.85 -31.07
CA ILE A 422 19.48 -1.35 -30.20
C ILE A 422 20.15 -2.53 -30.93
N SER A 423 21.47 -2.53 -31.09
CA SER A 423 22.16 -3.60 -31.82
C SER A 423 22.00 -4.97 -31.14
N ASN A 424 21.98 -6.03 -31.92
CA ASN A 424 21.89 -7.41 -31.46
C ASN A 424 22.99 -7.73 -30.42
N ASP A 425 24.23 -7.32 -30.68
CA ASP A 425 25.36 -7.54 -29.76
C ASP A 425 25.14 -6.87 -28.42
N ARG A 426 24.54 -5.66 -28.41
CA ARG A 426 24.21 -4.94 -27.17
C ARG A 426 23.12 -5.65 -26.38
N ILE A 427 22.09 -6.17 -27.07
CA ILE A 427 21.01 -6.94 -26.44
C ILE A 427 21.57 -8.20 -25.79
N VAL A 428 22.37 -8.98 -26.54
CA VAL A 428 22.98 -10.20 -26.02
C VAL A 428 23.88 -9.91 -24.83
N ALA A 429 24.81 -8.96 -24.98
CA ALA A 429 25.73 -8.60 -23.87
C ALA A 429 24.99 -8.12 -22.60
N THR A 430 23.91 -7.35 -22.76
CA THR A 430 23.10 -6.90 -21.62
C THR A 430 22.46 -8.09 -20.90
N LEU A 431 21.78 -8.95 -21.63
CA LEU A 431 21.08 -10.08 -21.03
C LEU A 431 22.05 -11.10 -20.40
N GLU A 432 23.16 -11.40 -21.07
CA GLU A 432 24.18 -12.31 -20.53
C GLU A 432 24.85 -11.75 -19.26
N SER A 433 25.10 -10.44 -19.19
CA SER A 433 25.64 -9.79 -17.98
C SER A 433 24.71 -9.91 -16.76
N LEU A 434 23.41 -10.05 -16.98
CA LEU A 434 22.39 -10.28 -15.96
C LEU A 434 22.14 -11.77 -15.64
N GLY A 435 22.86 -12.68 -16.37
CA GLY A 435 22.81 -14.13 -16.16
C GLY A 435 21.77 -14.86 -16.99
N PHE A 436 21.12 -14.21 -17.98
CA PHE A 436 20.30 -14.91 -18.96
C PHE A 436 21.19 -15.69 -19.94
N LYS A 437 20.70 -16.83 -20.45
CA LYS A 437 21.35 -17.53 -21.55
C LYS A 437 20.65 -17.13 -22.85
N VAL A 438 21.40 -16.60 -23.80
CA VAL A 438 20.87 -16.09 -25.07
C VAL A 438 21.35 -16.92 -26.22
N GLU A 439 20.43 -17.41 -27.06
CA GLU A 439 20.71 -18.03 -28.36
C GLU A 439 20.17 -17.10 -29.44
N LEU A 440 21.07 -16.59 -30.29
CA LEU A 440 20.74 -15.68 -31.39
C LEU A 440 20.90 -16.39 -32.73
N ASN A 441 19.82 -16.47 -33.51
CA ASN A 441 19.80 -17.00 -34.85
C ASN A 441 19.30 -15.92 -35.82
N ASN A 442 20.19 -15.26 -36.54
CA ASN A 442 19.94 -14.03 -37.29
C ASN A 442 19.36 -12.94 -36.35
N ASP A 443 18.12 -12.57 -36.56
CA ASP A 443 17.39 -11.58 -35.75
C ASP A 443 16.40 -12.21 -34.76
N ASN A 444 16.45 -13.53 -34.56
CA ASN A 444 15.58 -14.23 -33.62
C ASN A 444 16.35 -14.61 -32.36
N PHE A 445 15.82 -14.19 -31.21
CA PHE A 445 16.36 -14.47 -29.91
C PHE A 445 15.57 -15.57 -29.21
N SER A 446 16.28 -16.53 -28.60
CA SER A 446 15.73 -17.50 -27.65
C SER A 446 16.44 -17.29 -26.32
N VAL A 447 15.71 -16.76 -25.33
CA VAL A 447 16.28 -16.32 -24.05
C VAL A 447 15.81 -17.25 -22.96
N THR A 448 16.76 -18.01 -22.37
CA THR A 448 16.50 -18.82 -21.19
C THR A 448 16.66 -17.97 -19.93
N VAL A 449 15.57 -17.88 -19.14
CA VAL A 449 15.53 -17.11 -17.91
C VAL A 449 16.24 -17.88 -16.80
N PRO A 450 17.15 -17.26 -16.03
CA PRO A 450 17.82 -17.93 -14.91
C PRO A 450 16.83 -18.25 -13.78
N SER A 451 17.11 -19.33 -13.03
CA SER A 451 16.18 -19.84 -11.99
C SER A 451 15.75 -18.79 -10.97
N TRP A 452 16.67 -17.92 -10.54
CA TRP A 452 16.38 -16.84 -9.59
C TRP A 452 15.50 -15.70 -10.12
N ARG A 453 15.26 -15.64 -11.43
CA ARG A 453 14.32 -14.71 -12.08
C ARG A 453 13.04 -15.42 -12.55
N ALA A 454 13.07 -16.75 -12.67
CA ALA A 454 11.96 -17.56 -13.18
C ALA A 454 10.86 -17.84 -12.15
N THR A 455 11.07 -17.52 -10.87
CA THR A 455 10.08 -17.83 -9.80
C THR A 455 8.80 -17.00 -9.90
N LYS A 456 8.87 -15.75 -10.36
CA LYS A 456 7.71 -14.87 -10.58
C LYS A 456 8.01 -13.57 -11.33
N ASP A 457 9.27 -13.33 -11.65
CA ASP A 457 9.74 -12.00 -12.07
C ASP A 457 9.74 -11.85 -13.59
N VAL A 458 10.49 -12.70 -14.30
CA VAL A 458 10.56 -12.69 -15.77
C VAL A 458 9.75 -13.84 -16.34
N THR A 459 8.58 -13.55 -16.90
CA THR A 459 7.60 -14.55 -17.35
C THR A 459 7.12 -14.33 -18.77
N ILE A 460 7.24 -13.11 -19.29
CA ILE A 460 6.80 -12.72 -20.63
C ILE A 460 7.87 -11.90 -21.36
N LYS A 461 7.74 -11.76 -22.68
CA LYS A 461 8.69 -11.03 -23.53
C LYS A 461 8.86 -9.56 -23.12
N ALA A 462 7.81 -8.93 -22.61
CA ALA A 462 7.88 -7.55 -22.15
C ALA A 462 8.84 -7.38 -20.96
N ASP A 463 8.97 -8.40 -20.10
CA ASP A 463 9.92 -8.37 -18.99
C ASP A 463 11.37 -8.34 -19.49
N ILE A 464 11.66 -9.01 -20.63
CA ILE A 464 12.97 -8.93 -21.29
C ILE A 464 13.24 -7.52 -21.83
N ILE A 465 12.21 -6.84 -22.37
CA ILE A 465 12.37 -5.44 -22.80
C ILE A 465 12.76 -4.55 -21.62
N GLU A 466 12.16 -4.74 -20.44
CA GLU A 466 12.53 -4.02 -19.24
C GLU A 466 14.02 -4.22 -18.92
N GLU A 467 14.50 -5.45 -18.95
CA GLU A 467 15.92 -5.77 -18.69
C GLU A 467 16.87 -5.06 -19.67
N ILE A 468 16.53 -5.05 -20.96
CA ILE A 468 17.30 -4.37 -21.98
C ILE A 468 17.30 -2.86 -21.76
N THR A 469 16.12 -2.26 -21.55
CA THR A 469 15.96 -0.79 -21.48
C THR A 469 16.52 -0.18 -20.21
N ARG A 470 16.36 -0.85 -19.06
CA ARG A 470 16.87 -0.36 -17.77
C ARG A 470 18.40 -0.31 -17.73
N ILE A 471 19.09 -1.30 -18.33
CA ILE A 471 20.56 -1.30 -18.43
C ILE A 471 21.04 -0.38 -19.56
N TYR A 472 20.27 -0.26 -20.65
CA TYR A 472 20.54 0.75 -21.69
C TYR A 472 20.54 2.16 -21.10
N GLY A 473 19.66 2.42 -20.11
CA GLY A 473 19.48 3.67 -19.39
C GLY A 473 18.39 4.55 -20.03
N TYR A 474 17.35 4.84 -19.28
CA TYR A 474 16.20 5.63 -19.76
C TYR A 474 16.59 7.06 -20.18
N ASP A 475 17.64 7.63 -19.60
CA ASP A 475 18.17 8.95 -19.99
C ASP A 475 18.80 8.97 -21.40
N ASN A 476 19.09 7.79 -21.98
CA ASN A 476 19.61 7.66 -23.34
C ASN A 476 18.54 7.61 -24.43
N PHE A 477 17.24 7.61 -24.04
CA PHE A 477 16.13 7.67 -24.98
C PHE A 477 15.87 9.10 -25.41
N GLU A 478 15.75 9.32 -26.72
CA GLU A 478 15.34 10.61 -27.25
C GLU A 478 13.87 10.88 -26.95
N ILE A 479 13.58 12.09 -26.48
CA ILE A 479 12.22 12.52 -26.23
C ILE A 479 11.55 12.88 -27.55
N HIS A 480 10.60 12.09 -28.01
CA HIS A 480 9.78 12.35 -29.17
C HIS A 480 8.38 12.77 -28.81
N THR A 481 7.92 13.87 -29.40
CA THR A 481 6.51 14.25 -29.29
C THR A 481 5.64 13.24 -30.05
N THR A 482 4.72 12.60 -29.34
CA THR A 482 3.77 11.68 -29.97
C THR A 482 2.86 12.44 -30.95
N ARG A 483 2.68 11.88 -32.16
CA ARG A 483 1.74 12.40 -33.16
C ARG A 483 0.58 11.42 -33.25
N SER A 484 -0.60 11.87 -32.85
CA SER A 484 -1.85 11.12 -32.99
C SER A 484 -2.82 11.90 -33.88
N PRO A 485 -3.58 11.25 -34.75
CA PRO A 485 -4.70 11.91 -35.40
C PRO A 485 -5.70 12.39 -34.35
N LEU A 486 -6.14 13.62 -34.49
CA LEU A 486 -7.18 14.16 -33.62
C LEU A 486 -8.53 13.70 -34.14
N TYR A 487 -9.18 12.84 -33.41
CA TYR A 487 -10.56 12.46 -33.66
C TYR A 487 -11.50 13.23 -32.72
N PRO A 488 -12.64 13.74 -33.21
CA PRO A 488 -13.61 14.35 -32.34
C PRO A 488 -14.15 13.32 -31.36
N VAL A 489 -13.92 13.54 -30.05
CA VAL A 489 -14.47 12.70 -28.99
C VAL A 489 -15.90 13.18 -28.70
N ARG A 490 -16.87 12.29 -28.91
CA ARG A 490 -18.26 12.55 -28.51
C ARG A 490 -18.42 12.17 -27.03
N ALA A 491 -18.76 13.16 -26.20
CA ALA A 491 -19.13 12.87 -24.83
C ALA A 491 -20.41 11.99 -24.82
N SER A 492 -20.49 11.05 -23.86
CA SER A 492 -21.68 10.23 -23.68
C SER A 492 -22.90 11.11 -23.34
N VAL A 493 -24.10 10.62 -23.67
CA VAL A 493 -25.38 11.32 -23.35
C VAL A 493 -25.46 11.61 -21.85
N VAL A 494 -25.04 10.66 -21.00
CA VAL A 494 -25.00 10.84 -19.54
C VAL A 494 -24.09 11.99 -19.16
N LYS A 495 -22.85 12.03 -19.66
CA LYS A 495 -21.88 13.09 -19.33
C LYS A 495 -22.34 14.48 -19.82
N THR A 496 -22.92 14.53 -21.01
CA THR A 496 -23.47 15.79 -21.55
C THR A 496 -24.65 16.29 -20.71
N THR A 497 -25.53 15.38 -20.27
CA THR A 497 -26.64 15.68 -19.39
C THR A 497 -26.17 16.14 -18.01
N GLU A 498 -25.22 15.47 -17.41
CA GLU A 498 -24.60 15.90 -16.14
C GLU A 498 -24.07 17.34 -16.22
N ASN A 499 -23.31 17.65 -17.26
CA ASN A 499 -22.76 18.99 -17.44
C ASN A 499 -23.87 20.06 -17.58
N LYS A 500 -24.92 19.77 -18.32
CA LYS A 500 -26.08 20.68 -18.43
C LYS A 500 -26.76 20.89 -17.08
N ILE A 501 -27.01 19.82 -16.33
CA ILE A 501 -27.60 19.89 -14.99
C ILE A 501 -26.72 20.76 -14.08
N LYS A 502 -25.42 20.47 -13.99
CA LYS A 502 -24.47 21.23 -13.16
C LYS A 502 -24.43 22.72 -13.52
N ASP A 503 -24.37 23.03 -14.82
CA ASP A 503 -24.36 24.40 -15.29
C ASP A 503 -25.63 25.17 -14.89
N MET A 504 -26.78 24.51 -14.97
CA MET A 504 -28.04 25.13 -14.53
C MET A 504 -28.12 25.33 -13.03
N LEU A 505 -27.76 24.31 -12.26
CA LEU A 505 -27.81 24.38 -10.79
C LEU A 505 -26.85 25.45 -10.23
N VAL A 506 -25.66 25.58 -10.80
CA VAL A 506 -24.70 26.62 -10.39
C VAL A 506 -25.09 28.00 -10.92
N LYS A 507 -25.29 28.14 -12.25
CA LYS A 507 -25.41 29.46 -12.89
C LYS A 507 -26.77 30.11 -12.68
N ARG A 508 -27.85 29.33 -12.63
CA ARG A 508 -29.21 29.86 -12.50
C ARG A 508 -29.68 29.87 -11.05
N TYR A 509 -29.35 28.84 -10.29
CA TYR A 509 -29.88 28.65 -8.92
C TYR A 509 -28.86 28.91 -7.82
N ASN A 510 -27.57 29.20 -8.16
CA ASN A 510 -26.52 29.50 -7.22
C ASN A 510 -26.31 28.40 -6.16
N LEU A 511 -26.53 27.13 -6.54
CA LEU A 511 -26.26 25.98 -5.68
C LEU A 511 -24.76 25.62 -5.67
N HIS A 512 -24.28 25.17 -4.54
CA HIS A 512 -22.88 24.75 -4.36
C HIS A 512 -22.71 23.28 -4.71
N GLU A 513 -21.81 22.99 -5.67
CA GLU A 513 -21.46 21.61 -6.00
C GLU A 513 -20.57 21.01 -4.89
N LEU A 514 -20.94 19.82 -4.41
CA LEU A 514 -20.12 19.01 -3.53
C LEU A 514 -19.55 17.80 -4.26
N HIS A 515 -18.45 17.31 -3.74
CA HIS A 515 -17.86 16.05 -4.18
C HIS A 515 -17.38 15.28 -2.94
N SER A 516 -18.15 14.27 -2.56
CA SER A 516 -17.89 13.46 -1.36
C SER A 516 -17.45 12.04 -1.73
N TYR A 517 -16.95 11.30 -0.76
CA TYR A 517 -16.59 9.90 -0.92
C TYR A 517 -17.82 8.99 -1.02
N VAL A 518 -17.62 7.77 -1.53
CA VAL A 518 -18.68 6.75 -1.66
C VAL A 518 -19.11 6.14 -0.30
N TRP A 519 -18.66 6.70 0.79
CA TRP A 519 -19.03 6.37 2.17
C TRP A 519 -19.37 7.62 2.96
N ALA A 520 -20.13 7.44 4.04
CA ALA A 520 -20.30 8.44 5.08
C ALA A 520 -19.62 7.95 6.38
N TYR A 521 -19.21 8.87 7.23
CA TYR A 521 -18.65 8.50 8.53
C TYR A 521 -19.77 8.06 9.48
N ASN A 522 -19.65 6.88 10.05
CA ASN A 522 -20.67 6.28 10.93
C ASN A 522 -21.02 7.14 12.15
N ASP A 523 -20.03 7.84 12.72
CA ASP A 523 -20.22 8.74 13.84
C ASP A 523 -20.95 10.02 13.43
N GLU A 524 -20.71 10.58 12.23
CA GLU A 524 -21.44 11.73 11.69
C GLU A 524 -22.91 11.38 11.44
N LEU A 525 -23.19 10.21 10.85
CA LEU A 525 -24.56 9.72 10.66
C LEU A 525 -25.29 9.55 11.99
N LYS A 526 -24.66 8.92 12.98
CA LYS A 526 -25.23 8.78 14.34
C LYS A 526 -25.49 10.13 15.02
N ALA A 527 -24.60 11.11 14.79
CA ALA A 527 -24.76 12.46 15.35
C ALA A 527 -26.00 13.21 14.82
N ILE A 528 -26.55 12.82 13.68
CA ILE A 528 -27.79 13.36 13.09
C ILE A 528 -28.95 12.37 13.15
N ASP A 529 -28.83 11.29 13.92
CA ASP A 529 -29.89 10.28 14.15
C ASP A 529 -30.26 9.47 12.88
N ILE A 530 -29.27 9.27 12.00
CA ILE A 530 -29.38 8.37 10.84
C ILE A 530 -28.64 7.07 11.16
N PRO A 531 -29.32 5.92 11.16
CA PRO A 531 -28.66 4.63 11.35
C PRO A 531 -27.72 4.32 10.18
N VAL A 532 -26.64 3.62 10.47
CA VAL A 532 -25.79 3.05 9.40
C VAL A 532 -26.56 1.89 8.77
N GLU A 533 -26.92 2.03 7.52
CA GLU A 533 -27.67 1.01 6.79
C GLU A 533 -26.78 -0.22 6.53
N ASP A 534 -27.40 -1.40 6.51
CA ASP A 534 -26.70 -2.64 6.15
C ASP A 534 -26.58 -2.69 4.61
N ASN A 535 -25.40 -2.39 4.12
CA ASN A 535 -25.03 -2.38 2.70
C ASN A 535 -23.67 -3.03 2.51
N VAL A 536 -23.13 -2.99 1.30
CA VAL A 536 -21.81 -3.56 0.98
C VAL A 536 -20.74 -2.95 1.87
N LYS A 537 -19.96 -3.82 2.53
CA LYS A 537 -18.88 -3.44 3.43
C LYS A 537 -17.52 -3.74 2.83
N LEU A 538 -16.55 -2.89 3.14
CA LEU A 538 -15.15 -3.13 2.81
C LEU A 538 -14.61 -4.25 3.71
N ALA A 539 -14.01 -5.28 3.13
CA ALA A 539 -13.46 -6.42 3.88
C ALA A 539 -12.31 -6.04 4.81
N ASN A 540 -11.57 -4.98 4.49
CA ASN A 540 -10.38 -4.52 5.21
C ASN A 540 -10.33 -2.99 5.30
N ALA A 541 -11.42 -2.38 5.78
CA ALA A 541 -11.47 -0.93 5.98
C ALA A 541 -10.32 -0.46 6.87
N THR A 542 -9.57 0.53 6.41
CA THR A 542 -8.48 1.14 7.19
C THR A 542 -8.97 1.89 8.41
N ASN A 543 -10.23 2.33 8.38
CA ASN A 543 -10.91 2.99 9.48
C ASN A 543 -12.30 2.34 9.66
N PRO A 544 -12.61 1.74 10.82
CA PRO A 544 -13.91 1.12 11.09
C PRO A 544 -15.11 2.08 10.97
N ASN A 545 -14.85 3.39 11.00
CA ASN A 545 -15.88 4.42 10.86
C ASN A 545 -16.38 4.61 9.41
N ILE A 546 -15.70 4.01 8.41
CA ILE A 546 -15.99 4.13 6.98
C ILE A 546 -16.09 2.77 6.28
N GLU A 547 -16.54 1.75 6.97
CA GLU A 547 -16.59 0.38 6.43
C GLU A 547 -17.71 0.15 5.41
N THR A 548 -18.80 0.93 5.44
CA THR A 548 -20.00 0.70 4.63
C THR A 548 -20.10 1.68 3.46
N LEU A 549 -20.37 1.17 2.26
CA LEU A 549 -20.60 1.98 1.07
C LEU A 549 -22.02 2.57 1.10
N ARG A 550 -22.17 3.81 0.63
CA ARG A 550 -23.46 4.51 0.62
C ARG A 550 -24.40 3.99 -0.49
N ASN A 551 -25.70 3.90 -0.22
CA ASN A 551 -26.78 3.63 -1.18
C ASN A 551 -27.57 4.89 -1.55
N SER A 552 -27.34 6.00 -0.83
CA SER A 552 -27.88 7.34 -1.08
C SER A 552 -26.83 8.41 -0.80
N ILE A 553 -26.87 9.52 -1.52
CA ILE A 553 -25.99 10.69 -1.33
C ILE A 553 -26.55 11.61 -0.23
N VAL A 554 -27.88 11.63 -0.03
CA VAL A 554 -28.56 12.57 0.88
C VAL A 554 -28.00 12.51 2.31
N PRO A 555 -27.74 11.35 2.95
CA PRO A 555 -27.16 11.30 4.28
C PRO A 555 -25.84 12.04 4.39
N THR A 556 -24.97 11.91 3.39
CA THR A 556 -23.67 12.63 3.34
C THR A 556 -23.88 14.14 3.24
N GLN A 557 -24.84 14.59 2.40
CA GLN A 557 -25.18 16.02 2.31
C GLN A 557 -25.75 16.58 3.62
N LEU A 558 -26.56 15.82 4.34
CA LEU A 558 -27.08 16.22 5.64
C LEU A 558 -25.98 16.39 6.70
N CYS A 559 -24.97 15.51 6.70
CA CYS A 559 -23.77 15.68 7.52
C CYS A 559 -22.99 16.95 7.13
N GLN A 560 -22.85 17.22 5.83
CA GLN A 560 -22.18 18.43 5.34
C GLN A 560 -22.95 19.71 5.69
N ILE A 561 -24.26 19.72 5.64
CA ILE A 561 -25.08 20.85 6.13
C ILE A 561 -24.78 21.10 7.60
N LYS A 562 -24.81 20.07 8.44
CA LYS A 562 -24.51 20.19 9.88
C LYS A 562 -23.14 20.82 10.15
N SER A 563 -22.12 20.39 9.38
CA SER A 563 -20.76 20.91 9.52
C SER A 563 -20.60 22.36 9.03
N ASN A 564 -21.53 22.85 8.18
CA ASN A 564 -21.46 24.15 7.53
C ASN A 564 -22.54 25.15 7.97
N LEU A 565 -23.16 24.94 9.13
CA LEU A 565 -24.26 25.83 9.64
C LEU A 565 -23.84 27.30 9.83
N SER A 566 -22.55 27.58 9.94
CA SER A 566 -22.01 28.94 10.04
C SER A 566 -21.81 29.63 8.69
N PHE A 567 -21.90 28.89 7.57
CA PHE A 567 -21.67 29.43 6.24
C PHE A 567 -22.75 30.49 5.85
N SER A 568 -24.02 30.08 5.96
CA SER A 568 -25.16 30.97 5.64
C SER A 568 -26.43 30.48 6.36
N ASN A 569 -27.39 31.39 6.55
CA ASN A 569 -28.74 31.06 7.02
C ASN A 569 -29.63 30.46 5.92
N ASP A 570 -29.23 30.55 4.67
CA ASP A 570 -29.98 30.05 3.53
C ASP A 570 -28.99 29.67 2.41
N PHE A 571 -28.95 28.37 2.04
CA PHE A 571 -28.09 27.86 0.99
C PHE A 571 -28.58 26.51 0.46
N GLY A 572 -28.13 26.16 -0.74
CA GLY A 572 -28.37 24.86 -1.34
C GLY A 572 -27.09 24.20 -1.82
N ILE A 573 -27.04 22.89 -1.69
CA ILE A 573 -25.92 22.05 -2.13
C ILE A 573 -26.44 20.96 -3.06
N PHE A 574 -25.58 20.53 -3.99
CA PHE A 574 -25.88 19.39 -4.83
C PHE A 574 -24.63 18.53 -5.09
N GLU A 575 -24.85 17.28 -5.42
CA GLU A 575 -23.78 16.35 -5.83
C GLU A 575 -24.31 15.39 -6.89
N ILE A 576 -23.50 15.14 -7.93
CA ILE A 576 -23.68 13.99 -8.82
C ILE A 576 -22.59 12.97 -8.48
N GLY A 577 -22.98 11.87 -7.88
CA GLY A 577 -22.08 10.87 -7.36
C GLY A 577 -22.57 9.44 -7.54
N ARG A 578 -21.69 8.47 -7.22
CA ARG A 578 -22.04 7.05 -7.24
C ARG A 578 -22.59 6.61 -5.89
N VAL A 579 -23.52 5.67 -5.96
CA VAL A 579 -24.04 4.89 -4.83
C VAL A 579 -23.98 3.41 -5.19
N VAL A 580 -23.98 2.55 -4.18
CA VAL A 580 -23.90 1.08 -4.33
C VAL A 580 -25.18 0.46 -3.77
N ASN A 581 -25.86 -0.36 -4.57
CA ASN A 581 -27.13 -1.03 -4.21
C ASN A 581 -26.96 -2.56 -4.15
N GLY A 582 -26.00 -3.02 -3.35
CA GLY A 582 -25.70 -4.45 -3.19
C GLY A 582 -24.65 -4.97 -4.18
N LEU A 583 -24.56 -6.29 -4.27
CA LEU A 583 -23.65 -7.03 -5.15
C LEU A 583 -24.46 -7.77 -6.22
N ASP A 584 -23.89 -7.94 -7.41
CA ASP A 584 -24.44 -8.78 -8.46
C ASP A 584 -24.12 -10.27 -8.22
N GLU A 585 -24.53 -11.14 -9.13
CA GLU A 585 -24.30 -12.59 -9.09
C GLU A 585 -22.81 -12.99 -9.13
N ASN A 586 -21.94 -12.10 -9.60
CA ASN A 586 -20.49 -12.28 -9.67
C ASN A 586 -19.76 -11.67 -8.47
N GLY A 587 -20.49 -11.09 -7.51
CA GLY A 587 -19.92 -10.41 -6.35
C GLY A 587 -19.38 -9.00 -6.65
N LEU A 588 -19.75 -8.39 -7.79
CA LEU A 588 -19.37 -7.01 -8.14
C LEU A 588 -20.42 -6.03 -7.62
N CYS A 589 -20.00 -4.82 -7.24
CA CYS A 589 -20.89 -3.78 -6.76
C CYS A 589 -21.86 -3.32 -7.86
N ILE A 590 -23.17 -3.29 -7.56
CA ILE A 590 -24.18 -2.67 -8.41
C ILE A 590 -24.13 -1.17 -8.16
N GLU A 591 -23.47 -0.44 -9.06
CA GLU A 591 -23.29 1.01 -8.96
C GLU A 591 -24.33 1.77 -9.76
N ASN A 592 -24.94 2.77 -9.13
CA ASN A 592 -25.84 3.74 -9.79
C ASN A 592 -25.30 5.15 -9.60
N LYS A 593 -25.52 6.00 -10.60
CA LYS A 593 -25.17 7.41 -10.52
C LYS A 593 -26.42 8.23 -10.18
N LYS A 594 -26.37 8.98 -9.09
CA LYS A 594 -27.48 9.81 -8.61
C LYS A 594 -27.08 11.28 -8.55
N LEU A 595 -28.06 12.14 -8.75
CA LEU A 595 -28.04 13.56 -8.41
C LEU A 595 -28.78 13.73 -7.09
N ALA A 596 -28.14 14.28 -6.08
CA ALA A 596 -28.82 14.74 -4.87
C ALA A 596 -28.76 16.26 -4.78
N ILE A 597 -29.87 16.88 -4.41
CA ILE A 597 -29.98 18.32 -4.14
C ILE A 597 -30.58 18.47 -2.75
N THR A 598 -29.96 19.30 -1.89
CA THR A 598 -30.50 19.61 -0.57
C THR A 598 -30.49 21.11 -0.35
N LEU A 599 -31.64 21.65 0.02
CA LEU A 599 -31.82 23.06 0.38
C LEU A 599 -31.99 23.20 1.90
N TYR A 600 -31.32 24.19 2.47
CA TYR A 600 -31.36 24.52 3.89
C TYR A 600 -31.71 25.99 4.07
N SER A 601 -32.64 26.27 4.99
CA SER A 601 -33.01 27.64 5.32
C SER A 601 -33.45 27.79 6.79
N LYS A 602 -32.96 28.86 7.44
CA LYS A 602 -33.43 29.37 8.74
C LYS A 602 -34.43 30.50 8.62
N THR A 603 -34.59 31.08 7.44
CA THR A 603 -35.35 32.32 7.20
C THR A 603 -36.67 32.09 6.50
N ARG A 604 -36.82 30.98 5.80
CA ARG A 604 -38.01 30.61 5.04
C ARG A 604 -38.70 29.39 5.63
N ASN A 605 -40.02 29.29 5.37
CA ASN A 605 -40.74 28.10 5.82
C ASN A 605 -40.47 26.89 4.90
N VAL A 606 -40.78 25.72 5.41
CA VAL A 606 -40.45 24.44 4.73
C VAL A 606 -41.25 24.28 3.41
N LYS A 607 -42.45 24.82 3.34
CA LYS A 607 -43.33 24.78 2.14
C LYS A 607 -42.68 25.56 1.01
N ASP A 608 -42.16 26.77 1.26
CA ASP A 608 -41.53 27.60 0.25
C ASP A 608 -40.30 26.96 -0.35
N ILE A 609 -39.39 26.42 0.46
CA ILE A 609 -38.18 25.77 -0.05
C ILE A 609 -38.45 24.41 -0.72
N TYR A 610 -39.52 23.71 -0.29
CA TYR A 610 -39.97 22.49 -0.97
C TYR A 610 -40.45 22.79 -2.39
N PHE A 611 -41.31 23.81 -2.58
CA PHE A 611 -41.77 24.18 -3.88
C PHE A 611 -40.67 24.76 -4.74
N GLU A 612 -39.71 25.49 -4.17
CA GLU A 612 -38.51 25.92 -4.89
C GLU A 612 -37.71 24.71 -5.43
N LEU A 613 -37.44 23.71 -4.60
CA LEU A 613 -36.73 22.51 -5.04
C LEU A 613 -37.47 21.74 -6.13
N ARG A 614 -38.81 21.65 -6.01
CA ARG A 614 -39.67 21.07 -7.04
C ARG A 614 -39.56 21.84 -8.35
N ASP A 615 -39.61 23.15 -8.29
CA ASP A 615 -39.53 24.02 -9.47
C ASP A 615 -38.13 23.98 -10.11
N ILE A 616 -37.07 23.88 -9.32
CA ILE A 616 -35.70 23.62 -9.82
C ILE A 616 -35.67 22.35 -10.67
N LEU A 617 -36.21 21.24 -10.16
CA LEU A 617 -36.28 19.97 -10.90
C LEU A 617 -37.13 20.08 -12.16
N ALA A 618 -38.28 20.73 -12.07
CA ALA A 618 -39.19 20.93 -13.19
C ALA A 618 -38.53 21.75 -14.30
N VAL A 619 -37.94 22.90 -13.97
CA VAL A 619 -37.27 23.77 -14.94
C VAL A 619 -36.05 23.11 -15.57
N VAL A 620 -35.21 22.42 -14.76
CA VAL A 620 -34.06 21.68 -15.28
C VAL A 620 -34.50 20.58 -16.25
N THR A 621 -35.62 19.92 -15.96
CA THR A 621 -36.17 18.88 -16.84
C THR A 621 -36.78 19.46 -18.12
N ASP A 622 -37.51 20.55 -18.01
CA ASP A 622 -38.09 21.25 -19.18
C ASP A 622 -36.97 21.72 -20.14
N GLU A 623 -35.96 22.41 -19.63
CA GLU A 623 -34.82 22.91 -20.42
C GLU A 623 -33.96 21.80 -21.07
N ILE A 624 -33.88 20.62 -20.47
CA ILE A 624 -33.01 19.55 -20.99
C ILE A 624 -33.78 18.51 -21.79
N LYS A 625 -35.04 18.24 -21.40
CA LYS A 625 -35.88 17.16 -21.95
C LYS A 625 -37.11 17.65 -22.66
N HIS A 626 -37.50 18.89 -22.47
CA HIS A 626 -38.76 19.48 -22.98
C HIS A 626 -39.98 18.65 -22.54
N LYS A 627 -39.96 18.19 -21.29
CA LYS A 627 -40.98 17.33 -20.69
C LYS A 627 -41.29 17.78 -19.28
N ALA A 628 -42.53 17.53 -18.86
CA ALA A 628 -42.98 17.83 -17.50
C ALA A 628 -42.70 16.63 -16.58
N LEU A 629 -42.30 16.90 -15.33
CA LEU A 629 -42.28 15.95 -14.25
C LEU A 629 -43.66 15.77 -13.64
N THR A 630 -43.95 14.53 -13.21
CA THR A 630 -45.10 14.25 -12.35
C THR A 630 -44.63 13.79 -10.97
N PHE A 631 -45.42 14.08 -9.95
CA PHE A 631 -45.06 13.78 -8.55
C PHE A 631 -46.19 12.93 -7.94
N GLU A 632 -45.83 11.75 -7.45
CA GLU A 632 -46.77 10.80 -6.86
C GLU A 632 -46.42 10.56 -5.39
N LYS A 633 -47.40 10.31 -4.53
CA LYS A 633 -47.19 10.00 -3.14
C LYS A 633 -46.26 8.79 -3.01
N ALA A 634 -45.21 8.87 -2.15
CA ALA A 634 -44.28 7.81 -1.92
C ALA A 634 -44.26 7.41 -0.42
N GLU A 635 -43.94 6.14 -0.19
CA GLU A 635 -43.66 5.64 1.16
C GLU A 635 -42.16 5.76 1.44
N PRO A 636 -41.76 6.13 2.67
CA PRO A 636 -40.36 6.27 3.02
C PRO A 636 -39.62 4.92 3.01
N THR A 637 -38.43 4.92 2.40
CA THR A 637 -37.50 3.78 2.35
C THR A 637 -36.25 4.04 3.18
N HIS A 638 -35.97 5.30 3.49
CA HIS A 638 -34.82 5.70 4.30
C HIS A 638 -35.26 6.44 5.57
N SER A 639 -34.48 6.34 6.63
CA SER A 639 -34.78 6.94 7.94
C SER A 639 -34.79 8.48 7.96
N TYR A 640 -34.15 9.12 6.97
CA TYR A 640 -34.14 10.59 6.85
C TYR A 640 -35.33 11.14 6.10
N GLU A 641 -36.17 10.28 5.50
CA GLU A 641 -37.33 10.67 4.72
C GLU A 641 -38.53 10.95 5.60
N HIS A 642 -39.27 11.99 5.28
CA HIS A 642 -40.45 12.37 6.04
C HIS A 642 -41.63 11.40 5.81
N PRO A 643 -42.32 10.87 6.84
CA PRO A 643 -43.31 9.83 6.70
C PRO A 643 -44.56 10.24 5.91
N VAL A 644 -44.80 11.56 5.77
CA VAL A 644 -45.98 12.11 5.06
C VAL A 644 -45.60 12.93 3.84
N ASN A 645 -44.54 13.72 3.90
CA ASN A 645 -44.14 14.67 2.85
C ASN A 645 -43.00 14.15 2.00
N LEU A 646 -43.25 13.01 1.33
CA LEU A 646 -42.33 12.35 0.40
C LEU A 646 -43.09 12.02 -0.90
N TYR A 647 -42.46 12.29 -2.03
CA TYR A 647 -43.04 12.03 -3.35
C TYR A 647 -42.01 11.40 -4.29
N SER A 648 -42.45 10.44 -5.10
CA SER A 648 -41.73 9.95 -6.25
C SER A 648 -41.64 11.01 -7.33
N VAL A 649 -40.51 11.16 -7.96
CA VAL A 649 -40.33 12.01 -9.15
C VAL A 649 -40.42 11.12 -10.38
N CYS A 650 -41.43 11.36 -11.22
CA CYS A 650 -41.63 10.53 -12.40
C CYS A 650 -41.41 11.34 -13.69
N LEU A 651 -40.74 10.74 -14.66
CA LEU A 651 -40.55 11.25 -16.02
C LEU A 651 -41.04 10.21 -17.01
N ASP A 652 -42.00 10.60 -17.89
CA ASP A 652 -42.70 9.68 -18.80
C ASP A 652 -43.35 8.47 -18.08
N GLY A 653 -43.92 8.70 -16.88
CA GLY A 653 -44.56 7.65 -16.07
C GLY A 653 -43.57 6.69 -15.38
N ARG A 654 -42.29 6.89 -15.56
CA ARG A 654 -41.25 6.09 -14.89
C ARG A 654 -40.71 6.83 -13.66
N ASN A 655 -40.71 6.18 -12.51
CA ASN A 655 -40.05 6.72 -11.32
C ASN A 655 -38.55 6.81 -11.56
N ILE A 656 -37.98 8.01 -11.42
CA ILE A 656 -36.54 8.31 -11.55
C ILE A 656 -35.92 8.79 -10.25
N GLY A 657 -36.69 8.91 -9.16
CA GLY A 657 -36.15 9.33 -7.87
C GLY A 657 -37.21 9.84 -6.90
N THR A 658 -36.78 10.54 -5.87
CA THR A 658 -37.64 11.05 -4.79
C THR A 658 -37.35 12.52 -4.50
N ILE A 659 -38.40 13.22 -4.02
CA ILE A 659 -38.33 14.57 -3.44
C ILE A 659 -39.09 14.59 -2.13
N GLY A 660 -38.54 15.22 -1.10
CA GLY A 660 -39.19 15.23 0.20
C GLY A 660 -38.64 16.26 1.19
N ILE A 661 -39.31 16.30 2.33
CA ILE A 661 -38.84 17.03 3.52
C ILE A 661 -38.00 16.07 4.34
N VAL A 662 -36.95 16.55 4.99
CA VAL A 662 -36.14 15.75 5.89
C VAL A 662 -36.96 15.38 7.15
N HIS A 663 -36.80 14.14 7.63
CA HIS A 663 -37.52 13.64 8.81
C HIS A 663 -37.32 14.57 10.01
N PRO A 664 -38.38 14.92 10.79
CA PRO A 664 -38.29 15.89 11.87
C PRO A 664 -37.25 15.58 12.94
N THR A 665 -37.00 14.29 13.24
CA THR A 665 -35.96 13.91 14.21
C THR A 665 -34.56 14.22 13.69
N VAL A 666 -34.28 13.92 12.44
CA VAL A 666 -33.00 14.23 11.76
C VAL A 666 -32.81 15.74 11.65
N ASN A 667 -33.86 16.45 11.16
CA ASN A 667 -33.82 17.91 11.03
C ASN A 667 -33.48 18.58 12.38
N LYS A 668 -34.11 18.12 13.48
CA LYS A 668 -33.87 18.64 14.85
C LYS A 668 -32.41 18.41 15.29
N LYS A 669 -31.77 17.35 14.87
CA LYS A 669 -30.36 17.04 15.21
C LYS A 669 -29.36 17.85 14.39
N ILE A 670 -29.77 18.28 13.19
CA ILE A 670 -28.96 19.17 12.36
C ILE A 670 -29.17 20.61 12.84
N ASP A 671 -30.38 21.14 12.70
CA ASP A 671 -30.79 22.46 13.19
C ASP A 671 -32.30 22.50 13.49
N LYS A 672 -32.65 22.71 14.75
CA LYS A 672 -34.05 22.74 15.23
C LYS A 672 -34.90 23.85 14.59
N LYS A 673 -34.27 24.96 14.15
CA LYS A 673 -34.97 26.15 13.65
C LYS A 673 -34.99 26.20 12.13
N ALA A 674 -34.27 25.33 11.44
CA ALA A 674 -34.19 25.34 10.00
C ALA A 674 -35.22 24.42 9.35
N ALA A 675 -35.56 24.75 8.12
CA ALA A 675 -36.25 23.89 7.17
C ALA A 675 -35.20 23.23 6.26
N ILE A 676 -35.30 21.93 6.04
CA ILE A 676 -34.39 21.16 5.15
C ILE A 676 -35.22 20.28 4.24
N VAL A 677 -34.98 20.38 2.95
CA VAL A 677 -35.65 19.57 1.91
C VAL A 677 -34.59 18.94 1.00
N PHE A 678 -34.93 17.82 0.39
CA PHE A 678 -34.02 17.12 -0.49
C PHE A 678 -34.71 16.54 -1.73
N ALA A 679 -33.92 16.29 -2.77
CA ALA A 679 -34.31 15.46 -3.90
C ALA A 679 -33.13 14.56 -4.28
N GLU A 680 -33.41 13.31 -4.67
CA GLU A 680 -32.41 12.39 -5.19
C GLU A 680 -32.93 11.72 -6.46
N ILE A 681 -32.20 11.86 -7.59
CA ILE A 681 -32.60 11.45 -8.93
C ILE A 681 -31.59 10.49 -9.53
N ASP A 682 -32.02 9.40 -10.15
CA ASP A 682 -31.19 8.50 -10.95
C ASP A 682 -30.76 9.20 -12.25
N VAL A 683 -29.51 9.55 -12.36
CA VAL A 683 -28.95 10.30 -13.50
C VAL A 683 -28.93 9.46 -14.77
N ASN A 684 -28.74 8.14 -14.67
CA ASN A 684 -28.73 7.27 -15.84
C ASN A 684 -30.15 7.12 -16.42
N ALA A 685 -31.14 6.88 -15.56
CA ALA A 685 -32.55 6.82 -15.97
C ALA A 685 -33.01 8.15 -16.60
N TYR A 686 -32.65 9.26 -15.96
CA TYR A 686 -32.95 10.61 -16.48
C TYR A 686 -32.25 10.88 -17.82
N ALA A 687 -30.96 10.62 -17.94
CA ALA A 687 -30.16 10.90 -19.13
C ALA A 687 -30.64 10.08 -20.35
N ASN A 688 -31.00 8.81 -20.14
CA ASN A 688 -31.44 7.89 -21.17
C ASN A 688 -32.89 8.10 -21.62
N THR A 689 -33.67 8.92 -20.93
CA THR A 689 -35.00 9.36 -21.41
C THR A 689 -34.79 10.31 -22.57
N GLU A 690 -35.44 10.03 -23.69
CA GLU A 690 -35.41 10.88 -24.89
C GLU A 690 -36.04 12.25 -24.64
N ALA A 691 -35.41 13.31 -25.14
CA ALA A 691 -36.00 14.63 -25.10
C ALA A 691 -37.16 14.72 -26.10
N ALA A 692 -38.22 15.42 -25.74
CA ALA A 692 -39.28 15.75 -26.69
C ALA A 692 -38.76 16.78 -27.71
N PRO A 693 -39.30 16.77 -28.95
CA PRO A 693 -38.98 17.80 -29.93
C PRO A 693 -39.45 19.15 -29.44
N ILE A 694 -38.69 20.19 -29.72
CA ILE A 694 -39.11 21.56 -29.45
C ILE A 694 -40.21 21.92 -30.44
N VAL A 695 -41.41 22.21 -29.91
CA VAL A 695 -42.54 22.68 -30.70
C VAL A 695 -42.69 24.16 -30.39
N TYR A 696 -42.52 24.98 -31.41
CA TYR A 696 -42.83 26.41 -31.29
C TYR A 696 -44.32 26.64 -31.34
N ASP A 697 -44.90 27.22 -30.28
CA ASP A 697 -46.30 27.68 -30.24
C ASP A 697 -46.30 29.21 -30.28
N GLU A 698 -46.85 29.76 -31.37
CA GLU A 698 -46.91 31.22 -31.56
C GLU A 698 -47.82 31.84 -30.52
N PRO A 699 -47.36 32.82 -29.74
CA PRO A 699 -48.22 33.52 -28.81
C PRO A 699 -49.46 34.12 -29.52
N SER A 700 -50.59 33.96 -28.87
CA SER A 700 -51.82 34.51 -29.42
C SER A 700 -51.74 36.04 -29.62
N LYS A 701 -52.17 36.53 -30.78
CA LYS A 701 -52.35 37.96 -31.09
C LYS A 701 -53.63 38.54 -30.50
N PHE A 702 -54.52 37.68 -30.00
CA PHE A 702 -55.75 38.03 -29.37
C PHE A 702 -55.70 38.07 -27.86
N PRO A 703 -56.35 38.98 -27.17
CA PRO A 703 -56.25 39.07 -25.72
C PRO A 703 -56.85 37.85 -25.02
N PRO A 704 -56.22 37.33 -23.99
CA PRO A 704 -56.75 36.24 -23.20
C PRO A 704 -57.92 36.70 -22.32
N MET A 705 -58.70 35.73 -21.85
CA MET A 705 -59.78 35.92 -20.89
C MET A 705 -59.50 35.11 -19.64
N ASP A 706 -59.44 35.79 -18.48
CA ASP A 706 -59.21 35.14 -17.19
C ASP A 706 -60.52 34.96 -16.43
N TYR A 707 -60.74 33.77 -15.88
CA TYR A 707 -61.82 33.44 -14.97
C TYR A 707 -61.34 32.88 -13.69
N ASP A 708 -61.66 33.51 -12.54
CA ASP A 708 -61.31 33.03 -11.23
C ASP A 708 -62.57 32.38 -10.58
N ILE A 709 -62.40 31.19 -10.08
CA ILE A 709 -63.40 30.54 -9.24
C ILE A 709 -62.76 30.10 -7.92
N SER A 710 -63.49 30.29 -6.83
CA SER A 710 -63.10 29.76 -5.51
C SER A 710 -63.96 28.54 -5.22
N VAL A 711 -63.29 27.42 -4.89
CA VAL A 711 -63.98 26.16 -4.61
C VAL A 711 -63.61 25.61 -3.24
N GLU A 712 -64.55 25.00 -2.58
CA GLU A 712 -64.34 24.22 -1.37
C GLU A 712 -64.06 22.76 -1.77
N VAL A 713 -62.85 22.27 -1.38
CA VAL A 713 -62.33 20.97 -1.79
C VAL A 713 -62.54 19.98 -0.62
N PRO A 714 -63.09 18.79 -0.88
CA PRO A 714 -63.17 17.74 0.14
C PRO A 714 -61.84 17.40 0.81
N GLN A 715 -61.89 17.15 2.11
CA GLN A 715 -60.67 16.79 2.86
C GLN A 715 -60.01 15.53 2.28
N GLY A 716 -58.68 15.60 2.01
CA GLY A 716 -57.91 14.50 1.43
C GLY A 716 -57.93 14.41 -0.09
N MET A 717 -58.67 15.30 -0.80
CA MET A 717 -58.63 15.37 -2.27
C MET A 717 -57.33 16.07 -2.73
N PHE A 718 -56.57 15.42 -3.57
CA PHE A 718 -55.38 16.02 -4.18
C PHE A 718 -55.72 16.95 -5.34
N PHE A 719 -54.89 17.98 -5.55
CA PHE A 719 -55.09 18.94 -6.65
C PHE A 719 -55.09 18.23 -8.03
N SER A 720 -54.34 17.11 -8.20
CA SER A 720 -54.37 16.32 -9.42
C SER A 720 -55.77 15.78 -9.74
N HIS A 721 -56.50 15.28 -8.75
CA HIS A 721 -57.90 14.86 -8.93
C HIS A 721 -58.83 16.02 -9.24
N LEU A 722 -58.54 17.18 -8.57
CA LEU A 722 -59.27 18.40 -8.86
C LEU A 722 -59.05 18.85 -10.32
N ALA A 723 -57.81 18.78 -10.79
CA ALA A 723 -57.43 19.17 -12.16
C ALA A 723 -58.05 18.27 -13.24
N GLU A 724 -58.34 17.02 -12.95
CA GLU A 724 -59.02 16.13 -13.89
C GLU A 724 -60.44 16.59 -14.25
N CYS A 725 -61.09 17.33 -13.35
CA CYS A 725 -62.44 17.86 -13.59
C CYS A 725 -62.55 18.84 -14.77
N TRP A 726 -61.45 19.47 -15.18
CA TRP A 726 -61.42 20.40 -16.30
C TRP A 726 -60.45 20.03 -17.44
N LYS A 727 -59.63 18.99 -17.27
CA LYS A 727 -58.56 18.59 -18.19
C LYS A 727 -59.06 18.38 -19.64
N ASN A 728 -60.27 17.88 -19.80
CA ASN A 728 -60.88 17.55 -21.10
C ASN A 728 -61.96 18.54 -21.52
N GLU A 729 -62.38 19.48 -20.67
CA GLU A 729 -63.48 20.38 -20.94
C GLU A 729 -63.08 21.69 -21.62
N GLY A 730 -61.83 22.13 -21.36
CA GLY A 730 -61.37 23.41 -21.90
C GLY A 730 -61.00 23.38 -23.38
N GLY A 731 -60.78 22.21 -23.96
CA GLY A 731 -60.28 22.02 -25.34
C GLY A 731 -59.03 22.82 -25.61
N GLU A 732 -58.84 23.23 -26.87
CA GLU A 732 -57.65 24.00 -27.29
C GLU A 732 -57.59 25.43 -26.79
N ILE A 733 -58.74 25.99 -26.32
CA ILE A 733 -58.80 27.38 -25.89
C ILE A 733 -58.48 27.59 -24.40
N LEU A 734 -58.51 26.59 -23.53
CA LEU A 734 -58.01 26.66 -22.17
C LEU A 734 -56.50 26.50 -22.22
N LYS A 735 -55.76 27.59 -22.06
CA LYS A 735 -54.30 27.62 -22.21
C LYS A 735 -53.59 27.31 -20.92
N SER A 736 -54.06 27.86 -19.80
CA SER A 736 -53.44 27.63 -18.50
C SER A 736 -54.44 27.60 -17.35
N THR A 737 -54.04 26.93 -16.26
CA THR A 737 -54.74 27.00 -14.96
C THR A 737 -53.74 27.29 -13.88
N LYS A 738 -54.05 28.22 -12.97
CA LYS A 738 -53.18 28.65 -11.91
C LYS A 738 -53.92 28.75 -10.59
N ILE A 739 -53.36 28.21 -9.52
CA ILE A 739 -53.83 28.48 -8.16
C ILE A 739 -53.45 29.92 -7.83
N VAL A 740 -54.45 30.74 -7.50
CA VAL A 740 -54.33 32.15 -7.16
C VAL A 740 -54.21 32.31 -5.64
N ASP A 741 -55.07 31.57 -4.90
CA ASP A 741 -55.06 31.63 -3.44
C ASP A 741 -55.54 30.30 -2.84
N THR A 742 -55.12 30.03 -1.60
CA THR A 742 -55.59 28.88 -0.81
C THR A 742 -55.97 29.38 0.58
N TYR A 743 -57.11 28.94 1.07
CA TYR A 743 -57.61 29.28 2.41
C TYR A 743 -57.96 27.99 3.14
N ASP A 744 -57.20 27.71 4.20
CA ASP A 744 -57.32 26.50 4.98
C ASP A 744 -57.71 26.83 6.43
N THR A 745 -58.78 26.16 6.90
CA THR A 745 -59.18 26.14 8.33
C THR A 745 -59.38 24.69 8.75
N ASP A 746 -59.63 24.45 10.03
CA ASP A 746 -59.90 23.09 10.56
C ASP A 746 -61.09 22.42 9.90
N THR A 747 -61.99 23.18 9.28
CA THR A 747 -63.26 22.69 8.69
C THR A 747 -63.45 22.99 7.21
N VAL A 748 -62.67 23.91 6.63
CA VAL A 748 -62.87 24.38 5.23
C VAL A 748 -61.51 24.45 4.55
N HIS A 749 -61.37 23.73 3.44
CA HIS A 749 -60.23 23.86 2.50
C HIS A 749 -60.79 24.53 1.22
N SER A 750 -60.32 25.73 0.91
CA SER A 750 -60.76 26.46 -0.27
C SER A 750 -59.58 26.81 -1.15
N VAL A 751 -59.75 26.62 -2.46
CA VAL A 751 -58.73 26.93 -3.47
C VAL A 751 -59.37 27.88 -4.51
N THR A 752 -58.69 28.99 -4.78
CA THR A 752 -59.05 29.90 -5.86
C THR A 752 -58.21 29.58 -7.08
N ILE A 753 -58.86 29.23 -8.18
CA ILE A 753 -58.22 28.79 -9.41
C ILE A 753 -58.55 29.79 -10.51
N ARG A 754 -57.50 30.27 -11.19
CA ARG A 754 -57.59 31.05 -12.41
C ARG A 754 -57.52 30.15 -13.62
N PHE A 755 -58.44 30.33 -14.53
CA PHE A 755 -58.50 29.70 -15.84
C PHE A 755 -58.23 30.77 -16.90
N GLU A 756 -57.19 30.58 -17.72
CA GLU A 756 -56.85 31.49 -18.83
C GLU A 756 -57.32 30.87 -20.15
N PHE A 757 -58.14 31.56 -20.83
CA PHE A 757 -58.69 31.16 -22.17
C PHE A 757 -58.13 32.07 -23.25
N SER A 758 -57.62 31.49 -24.34
CA SER A 758 -57.14 32.25 -25.52
C SER A 758 -57.28 31.42 -26.78
N SER A 759 -57.43 32.09 -27.92
CA SER A 759 -57.42 31.45 -29.23
C SER A 759 -56.37 32.15 -30.12
N ASN A 760 -55.69 31.39 -30.95
CA ASN A 760 -54.73 31.93 -31.92
C ASN A 760 -55.40 32.41 -33.18
N GLU A 761 -56.70 32.12 -33.38
CA GLU A 761 -57.45 32.41 -34.59
C GLU A 761 -58.34 33.67 -34.47
N ARG A 762 -58.88 33.93 -33.25
CA ARG A 762 -59.89 35.01 -33.04
C ARG A 762 -59.99 35.42 -31.56
N THR A 763 -60.61 36.57 -31.34
CA THR A 763 -61.03 36.97 -29.98
C THR A 763 -62.15 36.05 -29.50
N LEU A 764 -62.06 35.51 -28.28
CA LEU A 764 -63.08 34.71 -27.64
C LEU A 764 -64.22 35.56 -27.16
N SER A 765 -65.46 35.04 -27.20
CA SER A 765 -66.63 35.70 -26.63
C SER A 765 -66.86 35.21 -25.18
N SER A 766 -67.32 36.09 -24.30
CA SER A 766 -67.68 35.75 -22.94
C SER A 766 -68.69 34.56 -22.86
N ALA A 767 -69.62 34.48 -23.81
CA ALA A 767 -70.66 33.43 -23.85
C ALA A 767 -70.06 32.03 -24.18
N GLU A 768 -68.95 31.98 -24.96
CA GLU A 768 -68.27 30.71 -25.25
C GLU A 768 -67.50 30.22 -24.07
N VAL A 769 -66.73 31.11 -23.43
CA VAL A 769 -65.97 30.80 -22.25
C VAL A 769 -66.85 30.41 -21.06
N GLN A 770 -68.01 31.12 -20.89
CA GLN A 770 -68.94 30.80 -19.83
C GLN A 770 -69.54 29.37 -19.99
N LYS A 771 -69.86 28.94 -21.23
CA LYS A 771 -70.28 27.53 -21.42
C LYS A 771 -69.29 26.48 -21.02
N ILE A 772 -68.01 26.75 -21.21
CA ILE A 772 -66.93 25.84 -20.76
C ILE A 772 -66.81 25.89 -19.22
N MET A 773 -66.85 27.09 -18.69
CA MET A 773 -66.81 27.25 -17.21
C MET A 773 -68.02 26.58 -16.56
N ASP A 774 -69.23 26.66 -17.14
CA ASP A 774 -70.39 25.96 -16.59
C ASP A 774 -70.22 24.44 -16.58
N LYS A 775 -69.59 23.89 -17.61
CA LYS A 775 -69.24 22.44 -17.63
C LYS A 775 -68.20 22.08 -16.59
N ILE A 776 -67.14 22.89 -16.48
CA ILE A 776 -66.11 22.69 -15.45
C ILE A 776 -66.74 22.72 -14.06
N ILE A 777 -67.59 23.66 -13.79
CA ILE A 777 -68.33 23.81 -12.53
C ILE A 777 -69.22 22.58 -12.26
N SER A 778 -69.95 22.09 -13.29
CA SER A 778 -70.76 20.86 -13.19
C SER A 778 -69.88 19.66 -12.80
N ASN A 779 -68.78 19.43 -13.54
CA ASN A 779 -67.83 18.33 -13.23
C ASN A 779 -67.21 18.43 -11.81
N LEU A 780 -66.89 19.65 -11.36
CA LEU A 780 -66.41 19.89 -10.00
C LEU A 780 -67.50 19.49 -8.99
N SER A 781 -68.77 19.91 -9.22
CA SER A 781 -69.90 19.57 -8.35
C SER A 781 -70.15 18.04 -8.26
N GLU A 782 -70.07 17.34 -9.43
CA GLU A 782 -70.21 15.88 -9.50
C GLU A 782 -69.17 15.13 -8.72
N ASN A 783 -67.97 15.72 -8.57
CA ASN A 783 -66.86 15.18 -7.78
C ASN A 783 -66.86 15.70 -6.31
N GLY A 784 -67.95 16.32 -5.86
CA GLY A 784 -68.14 16.74 -4.49
C GLY A 784 -67.44 18.06 -4.12
N VAL A 785 -66.92 18.80 -5.09
CA VAL A 785 -66.32 20.14 -4.95
C VAL A 785 -67.38 21.22 -5.04
N LYS A 786 -67.45 22.08 -4.07
CA LYS A 786 -68.49 23.13 -4.01
C LYS A 786 -67.88 24.49 -4.36
N LEU A 787 -68.62 25.21 -5.19
CA LEU A 787 -68.33 26.64 -5.41
C LEU A 787 -68.48 27.40 -4.09
N ARG A 788 -67.50 28.20 -3.77
CA ARG A 788 -67.59 29.19 -2.69
C ARG A 788 -68.13 30.47 -3.26
N GLY A 789 -69.37 30.82 -2.88
CA GLY A 789 -70.07 32.01 -3.35
C GLY A 789 -69.52 33.31 -2.76
#